data_75a09b2fbf21dcce51acd48584fbbae3
#
_entry.id   75a09b2fbf21dcce51acd48584fbbae3
#
_cell.length_a   1.000
_cell.length_b   1.000
_cell.length_c   1.000
_cell.angle_alpha   90.00
_cell.angle_beta   90.00
_cell.angle_gamma   90.00
#
_symmetry.space_group_name_H-M   'P 1'
#
loop_
_entity.id
_entity.type
_entity.pdbx_description
1 polymer ?
#
loop_
_entity_poly.entity_id
_entity_poly.type
_entity_poly.pdbx_seq_one_letter_code
_entity_poly.pdbx_strand_id
1 'polypeptide(L)'
;MVYKHSETIGSEIRDYVTKYFSFGAFEFWDPVQMKVLATVKDLNSFQEALPMVSDASIIYHSKRSEYSKWLRSRALFSLANLFSNIEYEDFDDVEQARKFLIEAIKAYRVFRSRGVIAKFDKNRYDEYLSFSRIGDGALGGKGRGLAFINSFLKRHRLYNKYEGVTIAIPRTVVISTEVFDEFMETHNLIPFVADTSCDEEMLSTFVSKPLPESVVEDIKVFLDICKTPLAIRSSSVLEDSHYQPFAGIFATYMIPFAEKRKMLEMVCKAVKSVFASAFFQDSKAYLKATSHTIEEDKMAVILQEITGKQYGDVYYPNVSGVARSINFYPIGEELPEEGITNIALGLGEIIVGGGQTLRFSPAHPKQVLQLSDPGTALRDTQQHFFGLDLNPDSYKASTSEAVNKKKISIRNAEEHSSLKFVASTYDLQNNVIKPGMMHDGFRVITFDNILKYNTFPLADILKDLLKIGQEEMNNPIEIEFAVKLDVEEDQPREFSFLQIRPIVDNYDSSTRIADEINEEETIICSNAALGNGRYEGIHDLVYVKPEAFSNVNTRKIASAVSKINKEFSESNSNYILVGPGRWGSSDPWLGIPVIWPQIANAKIIVEAGLNNYRIDPSQGTHFFQNLTSFKVGYLTINPFMGDGFFDLDYLNNREAVYEDGFLRHVRFDKPLEIIIEGKRNKAVIYKEGYPEAKSDSLLNASLDELPPEGFM
;
A
#
# COMPACT_ATOMS: atom_id res chain seq x y z
N MET A 1 -10.29 -63.10 -3.87
CA MET A 1 -9.42 -63.87 -2.96
C MET A 1 -8.01 -63.78 -3.53
N VAL A 2 -7.05 -63.21 -2.82
CA VAL A 2 -5.65 -63.07 -3.27
C VAL A 2 -4.88 -64.26 -2.71
N TYR A 3 -4.20 -65.00 -3.60
CA TYR A 3 -3.42 -66.20 -3.20
C TYR A 3 -2.06 -65.77 -2.63
N LYS A 4 -1.73 -66.25 -1.42
CA LYS A 4 -0.52 -65.89 -0.67
C LYS A 4 0.82 -66.17 -1.37
N HIS A 5 0.84 -66.95 -2.44
CA HIS A 5 2.05 -67.38 -3.18
C HIS A 5 1.98 -67.13 -4.68
N SER A 6 1.17 -66.16 -5.13
CA SER A 6 1.15 -65.73 -6.53
C SER A 6 2.40 -64.90 -6.87
N GLU A 7 3.03 -65.14 -8.01
CA GLU A 7 4.13 -64.27 -8.54
C GLU A 7 3.64 -62.86 -8.85
N THR A 8 2.33 -62.68 -8.98
CA THR A 8 1.66 -61.41 -9.27
C THR A 8 1.05 -60.76 -8.04
N ILE A 9 1.34 -61.29 -6.81
CA ILE A 9 0.69 -60.84 -5.57
C ILE A 9 0.75 -59.32 -5.35
N GLY A 10 1.84 -58.68 -5.72
CA GLY A 10 2.03 -57.23 -5.62
C GLY A 10 1.09 -56.43 -6.53
N SER A 11 0.89 -56.91 -7.78
CA SER A 11 -0.06 -56.30 -8.72
C SER A 11 -1.50 -56.55 -8.32
N GLU A 12 -1.83 -57.79 -7.88
CA GLU A 12 -3.16 -58.14 -7.42
C GLU A 12 -3.58 -57.39 -6.17
N ILE A 13 -2.66 -57.20 -5.21
CA ILE A 13 -2.92 -56.36 -4.01
C ILE A 13 -3.13 -54.90 -4.44
N ARG A 14 -2.29 -54.39 -5.35
CA ARG A 14 -2.44 -53.01 -5.87
C ARG A 14 -3.81 -52.82 -6.53
N ASP A 15 -4.19 -53.76 -7.41
CA ASP A 15 -5.47 -53.70 -8.11
C ASP A 15 -6.65 -53.81 -7.14
N TYR A 16 -6.54 -54.65 -6.11
CA TYR A 16 -7.52 -54.80 -5.10
C TYR A 16 -7.67 -53.55 -4.24
N VAL A 17 -6.54 -52.96 -3.79
CA VAL A 17 -6.50 -51.70 -3.04
C VAL A 17 -7.04 -50.54 -3.88
N THR A 18 -6.65 -50.45 -5.14
CA THR A 18 -7.17 -49.43 -6.05
C THR A 18 -8.68 -49.54 -6.24
N LYS A 19 -9.18 -50.76 -6.49
CA LYS A 19 -10.60 -50.99 -6.78
C LYS A 19 -11.52 -50.89 -5.56
N TYR A 20 -11.09 -51.45 -4.42
CA TYR A 20 -11.99 -51.56 -3.23
C TYR A 20 -11.74 -50.48 -2.16
N PHE A 21 -10.57 -49.87 -2.15
CA PHE A 21 -10.25 -48.80 -1.19
C PHE A 21 -10.11 -47.40 -1.85
N SER A 22 -10.49 -47.31 -3.12
CA SER A 22 -10.55 -46.04 -3.87
C SER A 22 -9.22 -45.27 -3.96
N PHE A 23 -8.06 -45.97 -3.91
CA PHE A 23 -6.74 -45.33 -4.05
C PHE A 23 -6.38 -44.96 -5.50
N GLY A 24 -7.13 -45.48 -6.50
CA GLY A 24 -6.98 -45.14 -7.92
C GLY A 24 -7.62 -43.81 -8.32
N ALA A 25 -7.56 -43.52 -9.62
CA ALA A 25 -8.34 -42.43 -10.18
C ALA A 25 -9.84 -42.63 -9.91
N PHE A 26 -10.58 -41.54 -9.80
CA PHE A 26 -12.05 -41.62 -9.73
C PHE A 26 -12.61 -41.67 -11.13
N GLU A 27 -13.48 -42.65 -11.40
CA GLU A 27 -14.14 -42.84 -12.68
C GLU A 27 -15.63 -42.47 -12.57
N PHE A 28 -16.04 -41.43 -13.27
CA PHE A 28 -17.45 -41.05 -13.38
C PHE A 28 -18.18 -42.03 -14.30
N TRP A 29 -18.78 -43.04 -13.68
CA TRP A 29 -19.56 -44.06 -14.37
C TRP A 29 -20.99 -43.59 -14.64
N ASP A 30 -21.43 -43.71 -15.88
CA ASP A 30 -22.82 -43.47 -16.26
C ASP A 30 -23.59 -44.80 -16.33
N PRO A 31 -24.55 -45.06 -15.43
CA PRO A 31 -25.29 -46.33 -15.39
C PRO A 31 -26.29 -46.45 -16.55
N VAL A 32 -26.68 -45.36 -17.19
CA VAL A 32 -27.61 -45.35 -18.37
C VAL A 32 -26.84 -45.65 -19.65
N GLN A 33 -25.69 -45.00 -19.83
CA GLN A 33 -24.84 -45.19 -21.02
C GLN A 33 -23.88 -46.37 -20.86
N MET A 34 -23.77 -46.98 -19.68
CA MET A 34 -22.91 -48.09 -19.35
C MET A 34 -21.44 -47.83 -19.73
N LYS A 35 -20.94 -46.60 -19.48
CA LYS A 35 -19.57 -46.17 -19.77
C LYS A 35 -19.00 -45.20 -18.76
N VAL A 36 -17.67 -45.09 -18.69
CA VAL A 36 -16.98 -44.05 -17.94
C VAL A 36 -16.99 -42.76 -18.77
N LEU A 37 -17.49 -41.67 -18.18
CA LEU A 37 -17.58 -40.35 -18.80
C LEU A 37 -16.30 -39.55 -18.61
N ALA A 38 -15.68 -39.65 -17.44
CA ALA A 38 -14.45 -38.96 -17.09
C ALA A 38 -13.65 -39.78 -16.08
N THR A 39 -12.32 -39.67 -16.14
CA THR A 39 -11.39 -40.26 -15.18
C THR A 39 -10.53 -39.16 -14.58
N VAL A 40 -10.60 -38.97 -13.26
CA VAL A 40 -9.97 -37.85 -12.57
C VAL A 40 -9.02 -38.35 -11.48
N LYS A 41 -7.90 -37.62 -11.27
CA LYS A 41 -6.84 -38.05 -10.34
C LYS A 41 -6.69 -37.16 -9.12
N ASP A 42 -7.18 -35.93 -9.20
CA ASP A 42 -7.06 -34.89 -8.16
C ASP A 42 -8.33 -34.06 -8.08
N LEU A 43 -8.38 -33.13 -7.08
CA LEU A 43 -9.54 -32.28 -6.86
C LEU A 43 -9.80 -31.29 -7.99
N ASN A 44 -8.75 -30.84 -8.70
CA ASN A 44 -8.90 -29.93 -9.82
C ASN A 44 -9.67 -30.60 -10.95
N SER A 45 -9.14 -31.72 -11.46
CA SER A 45 -9.77 -32.50 -12.51
C SER A 45 -11.16 -33.02 -12.10
N PHE A 46 -11.37 -33.29 -10.79
CA PHE A 46 -12.67 -33.67 -10.27
C PHE A 46 -13.69 -32.53 -10.38
N GLN A 47 -13.30 -31.32 -9.97
CA GLN A 47 -14.16 -30.15 -10.06
C GLN A 47 -14.48 -29.79 -11.52
N GLU A 48 -13.51 -29.88 -12.42
CA GLU A 48 -13.69 -29.63 -13.85
C GLU A 48 -14.61 -30.65 -14.53
N ALA A 49 -14.61 -31.90 -14.07
CA ALA A 49 -15.45 -32.93 -14.62
C ALA A 49 -16.95 -32.80 -14.23
N LEU A 50 -17.24 -32.28 -13.03
CA LEU A 50 -18.61 -32.21 -12.48
C LEU A 50 -19.61 -31.51 -13.39
N PRO A 51 -19.32 -30.40 -14.08
CA PRO A 51 -20.25 -29.76 -15.03
C PRO A 51 -20.49 -30.57 -16.30
N MET A 52 -19.57 -31.49 -16.65
CA MET A 52 -19.59 -32.22 -17.95
C MET A 52 -20.20 -33.60 -17.84
N VAL A 53 -20.29 -34.19 -16.62
CA VAL A 53 -20.83 -35.53 -16.43
C VAL A 53 -22.35 -35.49 -16.38
N SER A 54 -23.00 -36.63 -16.78
CA SER A 54 -24.46 -36.74 -16.81
C SER A 54 -25.07 -36.73 -15.39
N ASP A 55 -26.34 -36.35 -15.33
CA ASP A 55 -27.13 -36.38 -14.09
C ASP A 55 -27.19 -37.80 -13.50
N ALA A 56 -27.32 -38.81 -14.38
CA ALA A 56 -27.34 -40.21 -13.97
C ALA A 56 -26.03 -40.62 -13.25
N SER A 57 -24.88 -40.09 -13.69
CA SER A 57 -23.58 -40.32 -13.03
C SER A 57 -23.52 -39.65 -11.66
N ILE A 58 -23.97 -38.41 -11.55
CA ILE A 58 -24.02 -37.69 -10.24
C ILE A 58 -24.86 -38.48 -9.23
N ILE A 59 -26.09 -38.83 -9.59
CA ILE A 59 -27.01 -39.61 -8.75
C ILE A 59 -26.38 -40.95 -8.36
N TYR A 60 -25.79 -41.67 -9.31
CA TYR A 60 -25.19 -42.98 -9.09
C TYR A 60 -24.09 -42.96 -8.01
N HIS A 61 -23.16 -42.01 -8.13
CA HIS A 61 -22.02 -41.90 -7.21
C HIS A 61 -22.41 -41.30 -5.86
N SER A 62 -23.36 -40.33 -5.83
CA SER A 62 -23.87 -39.75 -4.58
C SER A 62 -24.56 -40.82 -3.72
N LYS A 63 -25.49 -41.59 -4.26
CA LYS A 63 -26.22 -42.67 -3.52
C LYS A 63 -25.32 -43.77 -3.00
N ARG A 64 -24.09 -43.89 -3.51
CA ARG A 64 -23.10 -44.92 -3.06
C ARG A 64 -22.03 -44.36 -2.16
N SER A 65 -22.08 -43.06 -1.87
CA SER A 65 -21.09 -42.33 -1.08
C SER A 65 -19.65 -42.53 -1.65
N GLU A 66 -19.51 -42.67 -2.98
CA GLU A 66 -18.24 -42.98 -3.62
C GLU A 66 -17.30 -41.76 -3.58
N TYR A 67 -17.85 -40.54 -3.62
CA TYR A 67 -17.09 -39.30 -3.47
C TYR A 67 -16.36 -39.25 -2.12
N SER A 68 -17.06 -39.52 -1.01
CA SER A 68 -16.48 -39.50 0.33
C SER A 68 -15.41 -40.59 0.51
N LYS A 69 -15.60 -41.77 -0.07
CA LYS A 69 -14.59 -42.85 -0.03
C LYS A 69 -13.32 -42.45 -0.76
N TRP A 70 -13.46 -41.90 -1.96
CA TRP A 70 -12.32 -41.43 -2.77
C TRP A 70 -11.56 -40.29 -2.10
N LEU A 71 -12.25 -39.35 -1.48
CA LEU A 71 -11.66 -38.25 -0.74
C LEU A 71 -10.93 -38.72 0.52
N ARG A 72 -11.48 -39.71 1.25
CA ARG A 72 -10.82 -40.32 2.42
C ARG A 72 -9.52 -41.03 2.07
N SER A 73 -9.47 -41.72 0.94
CA SER A 73 -8.25 -42.37 0.46
C SER A 73 -7.10 -41.40 0.16
N ARG A 74 -7.42 -40.12 0.01
CA ARG A 74 -6.47 -39.00 -0.21
C ARG A 74 -6.24 -38.15 1.04
N ALA A 75 -6.67 -38.61 2.20
CA ALA A 75 -6.60 -37.91 3.48
C ALA A 75 -7.31 -36.52 3.47
N LEU A 76 -8.30 -36.35 2.59
CA LEU A 76 -9.11 -35.12 2.51
C LEU A 76 -10.34 -35.24 3.46
N PHE A 77 -10.06 -35.51 4.73
CA PHE A 77 -11.07 -35.94 5.71
C PHE A 77 -12.20 -34.96 5.93
N SER A 78 -11.90 -33.64 5.99
CA SER A 78 -12.94 -32.60 6.20
C SER A 78 -13.98 -32.60 5.08
N LEU A 79 -13.50 -32.62 3.81
CA LEU A 79 -14.38 -32.66 2.64
C LEU A 79 -15.11 -34.01 2.53
N ALA A 80 -14.40 -35.11 2.82
CA ALA A 80 -14.99 -36.45 2.84
C ALA A 80 -16.10 -36.58 3.87
N ASN A 81 -15.92 -36.01 5.05
CA ASN A 81 -16.95 -36.00 6.10
C ASN A 81 -18.15 -35.15 5.68
N LEU A 82 -17.93 -33.98 5.09
CA LEU A 82 -19.02 -33.17 4.54
C LEU A 82 -19.86 -33.99 3.55
N PHE A 83 -19.20 -34.64 2.57
CA PHE A 83 -19.92 -35.45 1.55
C PHE A 83 -20.50 -36.77 2.07
N SER A 84 -20.07 -37.25 3.23
CA SER A 84 -20.68 -38.44 3.85
C SER A 84 -21.88 -38.13 4.70
N ASN A 85 -22.06 -36.89 5.15
CA ASN A 85 -23.16 -36.45 6.00
C ASN A 85 -24.36 -35.88 5.21
N ILE A 86 -24.21 -35.76 3.90
CA ILE A 86 -25.27 -35.23 3.01
C ILE A 86 -25.63 -36.33 2.01
N GLU A 87 -26.89 -36.65 1.97
CA GLU A 87 -27.44 -37.62 1.03
C GLU A 87 -28.00 -36.94 -0.21
N TYR A 88 -28.13 -37.67 -1.33
CA TYR A 88 -28.71 -37.10 -2.55
C TYR A 88 -30.13 -36.59 -2.34
N GLU A 89 -30.88 -37.27 -1.46
CA GLU A 89 -32.26 -36.97 -1.11
C GLU A 89 -32.44 -35.66 -0.32
N ASP A 90 -31.35 -35.04 0.14
CA ASP A 90 -31.35 -33.70 0.77
C ASP A 90 -31.48 -32.56 -0.25
N PHE A 91 -31.36 -32.85 -1.54
CA PHE A 91 -31.45 -31.87 -2.61
C PHE A 91 -32.78 -31.98 -3.36
N ASP A 92 -33.32 -30.83 -3.80
CA ASP A 92 -34.56 -30.75 -4.58
C ASP A 92 -34.40 -31.40 -5.96
N ASP A 93 -33.22 -31.24 -6.57
CA ASP A 93 -32.86 -31.78 -7.88
C ASP A 93 -31.37 -32.09 -8.02
N VAL A 94 -30.98 -32.70 -9.13
CA VAL A 94 -29.59 -33.08 -9.39
C VAL A 94 -28.71 -31.87 -9.65
N GLU A 95 -29.23 -30.78 -10.17
CA GLU A 95 -28.46 -29.58 -10.45
C GLU A 95 -28.07 -28.87 -9.15
N GLN A 96 -28.94 -28.86 -8.15
CA GLN A 96 -28.62 -28.39 -6.81
C GLN A 96 -27.54 -29.24 -6.15
N ALA A 97 -27.60 -30.58 -6.28
CA ALA A 97 -26.55 -31.48 -5.81
C ALA A 97 -25.21 -31.22 -6.53
N ARG A 98 -25.23 -31.04 -7.84
CA ARG A 98 -24.05 -30.71 -8.67
C ARG A 98 -23.42 -29.39 -8.21
N LYS A 99 -24.22 -28.33 -8.09
CA LYS A 99 -23.78 -27.02 -7.61
C LYS A 99 -23.15 -27.11 -6.22
N PHE A 100 -23.79 -27.86 -5.32
CA PHE A 100 -23.23 -28.09 -3.98
C PHE A 100 -21.86 -28.75 -4.03
N LEU A 101 -21.67 -29.83 -4.81
CA LEU A 101 -20.40 -30.52 -4.95
C LEU A 101 -19.31 -29.59 -5.47
N ILE A 102 -19.61 -28.79 -6.50
CA ILE A 102 -18.68 -27.83 -7.09
C ILE A 102 -18.27 -26.77 -6.07
N GLU A 103 -19.24 -26.14 -5.39
CA GLU A 103 -18.97 -25.08 -4.43
C GLU A 103 -18.24 -25.60 -3.16
N ALA A 104 -18.57 -26.80 -2.69
CA ALA A 104 -17.87 -27.40 -1.55
C ALA A 104 -16.39 -27.72 -1.88
N ILE A 105 -16.11 -28.25 -3.07
CA ILE A 105 -14.74 -28.49 -3.54
C ILE A 105 -13.99 -27.16 -3.69
N LYS A 106 -14.61 -26.16 -4.31
CA LYS A 106 -14.06 -24.81 -4.48
C LYS A 106 -13.70 -24.20 -3.12
N ALA A 107 -14.65 -24.20 -2.18
CA ALA A 107 -14.44 -23.68 -0.82
C ALA A 107 -13.28 -24.39 -0.11
N TYR A 108 -13.20 -25.72 -0.25
CA TYR A 108 -12.11 -26.51 0.33
C TYR A 108 -10.75 -26.18 -0.31
N ARG A 109 -10.66 -26.05 -1.64
CA ARG A 109 -9.44 -25.68 -2.36
C ARG A 109 -8.98 -24.27 -1.97
N VAL A 110 -9.91 -23.30 -1.94
CA VAL A 110 -9.64 -21.93 -1.45
C VAL A 110 -9.12 -21.97 -0.01
N PHE A 111 -9.75 -22.73 0.90
CA PHE A 111 -9.28 -22.85 2.27
C PHE A 111 -7.86 -23.44 2.37
N ARG A 112 -7.57 -24.45 1.56
CA ARG A 112 -6.24 -25.10 1.52
C ARG A 112 -5.15 -24.20 0.94
N SER A 113 -5.46 -23.34 -0.01
CA SER A 113 -4.52 -22.41 -0.65
C SER A 113 -4.15 -21.21 0.24
N ARG A 114 -4.99 -20.87 1.24
CA ARG A 114 -4.75 -19.75 2.15
C ARG A 114 -3.45 -19.92 2.93
N GLY A 115 -2.63 -18.86 2.95
CA GLY A 115 -1.34 -18.81 3.66
C GLY A 115 -0.26 -19.71 3.05
N VAL A 116 -0.44 -20.19 1.84
CA VAL A 116 0.58 -20.97 1.10
C VAL A 116 1.40 -20.03 0.22
N ILE A 117 2.72 -20.17 0.29
CA ILE A 117 3.67 -19.54 -0.62
C ILE A 117 4.23 -20.66 -1.49
N ALA A 118 3.73 -20.78 -2.71
CA ALA A 118 4.13 -21.83 -3.62
C ALA A 118 5.21 -21.35 -4.60
N LYS A 119 6.13 -22.24 -4.99
CA LYS A 119 6.90 -22.04 -6.22
C LYS A 119 5.95 -22.21 -7.40
N PHE A 120 6.01 -21.29 -8.35
CA PHE A 120 5.21 -21.38 -9.57
C PHE A 120 5.64 -22.62 -10.36
N ASP A 121 4.69 -23.45 -10.73
CA ASP A 121 4.91 -24.62 -11.60
C ASP A 121 3.80 -24.65 -12.64
N LYS A 122 4.16 -24.35 -13.88
CA LYS A 122 3.23 -24.28 -15.00
C LYS A 122 2.37 -25.52 -15.20
N ASN A 123 2.84 -26.70 -14.76
CA ASN A 123 2.12 -27.97 -14.91
C ASN A 123 1.19 -28.28 -13.74
N ARG A 124 1.28 -27.52 -12.63
CA ARG A 124 0.55 -27.79 -11.38
C ARG A 124 0.00 -26.51 -10.74
N TYR A 125 -0.12 -25.42 -11.53
CA TYR A 125 -0.62 -24.18 -10.99
C TYR A 125 -2.10 -24.30 -10.62
N ASP A 126 -2.42 -24.02 -9.36
CA ASP A 126 -3.79 -24.01 -8.84
C ASP A 126 -4.36 -22.59 -8.91
N GLU A 127 -5.47 -22.41 -9.61
CA GLU A 127 -6.15 -21.12 -9.78
C GLU A 127 -6.58 -20.45 -8.45
N TYR A 128 -6.67 -21.20 -7.35
CA TYR A 128 -7.00 -20.69 -6.03
C TYR A 128 -5.79 -20.27 -5.21
N LEU A 129 -4.57 -20.43 -5.69
CA LEU A 129 -3.38 -19.89 -5.05
C LEU A 129 -3.39 -18.36 -5.13
N SER A 130 -3.42 -17.71 -3.97
CA SER A 130 -3.34 -16.25 -3.88
C SER A 130 -1.93 -15.71 -3.96
N PHE A 131 -0.90 -16.54 -3.65
CA PHE A 131 0.50 -16.12 -3.65
C PHE A 131 1.42 -17.21 -4.19
N SER A 132 2.23 -16.85 -5.18
CA SER A 132 3.27 -17.74 -5.73
C SER A 132 4.52 -16.95 -6.15
N ARG A 133 5.65 -17.66 -6.37
CA ARG A 133 6.91 -17.07 -6.81
C ARG A 133 7.49 -17.76 -8.04
N ILE A 134 8.04 -16.98 -8.96
CA ILE A 134 8.83 -17.43 -10.10
C ILE A 134 10.30 -17.21 -9.76
N GLY A 135 11.13 -18.24 -9.90
CA GLY A 135 12.54 -18.26 -9.48
C GLY A 135 12.72 -18.60 -7.99
N ASP A 136 13.97 -18.77 -7.58
CA ASP A 136 14.36 -19.21 -6.23
C ASP A 136 15.00 -18.11 -5.37
N GLY A 137 15.25 -16.92 -5.91
CA GLY A 137 15.82 -15.77 -5.24
C GLY A 137 14.90 -15.10 -4.19
N ALA A 138 15.32 -13.96 -3.68
CA ALA A 138 14.55 -13.17 -2.72
C ALA A 138 13.29 -12.56 -3.35
N LEU A 139 12.28 -12.30 -2.50
CA LEU A 139 11.01 -11.70 -2.91
C LEU A 139 11.01 -10.16 -2.84
N GLY A 140 12.09 -9.56 -2.30
CA GLY A 140 12.15 -8.15 -1.98
C GLY A 140 11.30 -7.77 -0.76
N GLY A 141 11.29 -6.50 -0.38
CA GLY A 141 10.60 -6.00 0.82
C GLY A 141 9.08 -6.15 0.72
N LYS A 142 8.44 -5.57 -0.30
CA LYS A 142 6.99 -5.67 -0.50
C LYS A 142 6.52 -7.11 -0.70
N GLY A 143 7.29 -7.94 -1.45
CA GLY A 143 6.96 -9.36 -1.64
C GLY A 143 6.98 -10.16 -0.34
N ARG A 144 7.96 -9.91 0.54
CA ARG A 144 8.01 -10.49 1.90
C ARG A 144 6.84 -10.02 2.75
N GLY A 145 6.49 -8.73 2.70
CA GLY A 145 5.33 -8.18 3.37
C GLY A 145 4.03 -8.86 2.96
N LEU A 146 3.80 -9.06 1.66
CA LEU A 146 2.62 -9.78 1.14
C LEU A 146 2.59 -11.25 1.58
N ALA A 147 3.73 -11.93 1.55
CA ALA A 147 3.86 -13.30 2.05
C ALA A 147 3.54 -13.40 3.55
N PHE A 148 4.02 -12.43 4.34
CA PHE A 148 3.69 -12.30 5.76
C PHE A 148 2.18 -12.09 5.96
N ILE A 149 1.56 -11.15 5.22
CA ILE A 149 0.11 -10.90 5.30
C ILE A 149 -0.68 -12.19 5.02
N ASN A 150 -0.33 -12.93 3.97
CA ASN A 150 -1.03 -14.16 3.60
C ASN A 150 -1.00 -15.20 4.75
N SER A 151 0.16 -15.37 5.41
CA SER A 151 0.31 -16.24 6.57
C SER A 151 -0.43 -15.72 7.81
N PHE A 152 -0.32 -14.42 8.07
CA PHE A 152 -0.95 -13.69 9.16
C PHE A 152 -2.48 -13.81 9.13
N LEU A 153 -3.11 -13.55 7.97
CA LEU A 153 -4.56 -13.68 7.79
C LEU A 153 -5.05 -15.10 8.11
N LYS A 154 -4.28 -16.13 7.75
CA LYS A 154 -4.60 -17.52 8.05
C LYS A 154 -4.49 -17.81 9.54
N ARG A 155 -3.39 -17.42 10.17
CA ARG A 155 -3.08 -17.69 11.58
C ARG A 155 -4.16 -17.11 12.50
N HIS A 156 -4.58 -15.88 12.23
CA HIS A 156 -5.59 -15.16 13.01
C HIS A 156 -7.02 -15.35 12.49
N ARG A 157 -7.24 -16.22 11.49
CA ARG A 157 -8.57 -16.54 10.93
C ARG A 157 -9.34 -15.33 10.43
N LEU A 158 -8.63 -14.34 9.84
CA LEU A 158 -9.21 -13.06 9.46
C LEU A 158 -9.94 -13.08 8.12
N TYR A 159 -9.71 -14.09 7.26
CA TYR A 159 -10.26 -14.12 5.89
C TYR A 159 -11.77 -13.90 5.81
N ASN A 160 -12.55 -14.50 6.71
CA ASN A 160 -14.02 -14.40 6.72
C ASN A 160 -14.51 -14.05 8.14
N LYS A 161 -13.76 -13.20 8.88
CA LYS A 161 -14.12 -12.79 10.25
C LYS A 161 -15.40 -11.96 10.28
N TYR A 162 -15.65 -11.17 9.25
CA TYR A 162 -16.80 -10.28 9.13
C TYR A 162 -17.81 -10.88 8.13
N GLU A 163 -19.09 -10.89 8.51
CA GLU A 163 -20.16 -11.42 7.66
C GLU A 163 -20.26 -10.65 6.35
N GLY A 164 -20.36 -11.35 5.22
CA GLY A 164 -20.44 -10.75 3.89
C GLY A 164 -19.16 -10.06 3.41
N VAL A 165 -18.02 -10.25 4.12
CA VAL A 165 -16.73 -9.65 3.76
C VAL A 165 -15.63 -10.70 3.68
N THR A 166 -14.83 -10.64 2.63
CA THR A 166 -13.59 -11.39 2.51
C THR A 166 -12.40 -10.45 2.66
N ILE A 167 -11.50 -10.75 3.61
CA ILE A 167 -10.22 -10.05 3.77
C ILE A 167 -9.14 -10.93 3.15
N ALA A 168 -8.45 -10.46 2.11
CA ALA A 168 -7.44 -11.25 1.40
C ALA A 168 -6.35 -10.35 0.82
N ILE A 169 -5.25 -10.96 0.35
CA ILE A 169 -4.36 -10.31 -0.60
C ILE A 169 -4.91 -10.58 -2.01
N PRO A 170 -4.85 -9.62 -2.94
CA PRO A 170 -5.14 -9.91 -4.34
C PRO A 170 -4.18 -10.98 -4.87
N ARG A 171 -4.60 -11.73 -5.89
CA ARG A 171 -3.73 -12.75 -6.48
C ARG A 171 -2.42 -12.14 -6.93
N THR A 172 -1.33 -12.75 -6.47
CA THR A 172 0.03 -12.21 -6.58
C THR A 172 1.01 -13.27 -7.05
N VAL A 173 1.82 -12.93 -8.04
CA VAL A 173 3.01 -13.70 -8.43
C VAL A 173 4.23 -12.79 -8.29
N VAL A 174 5.27 -13.27 -7.62
CA VAL A 174 6.52 -12.52 -7.43
C VAL A 174 7.62 -13.13 -8.29
N ILE A 175 8.14 -12.36 -9.23
CA ILE A 175 9.36 -12.69 -9.95
C ILE A 175 10.53 -12.36 -9.01
N SER A 176 11.31 -13.37 -8.63
CA SER A 176 12.38 -13.24 -7.63
C SER A 176 13.60 -12.48 -8.16
N THR A 177 14.46 -12.06 -7.25
CA THR A 177 15.70 -11.33 -7.59
C THR A 177 16.68 -12.15 -8.45
N GLU A 178 16.60 -13.49 -8.43
CA GLU A 178 17.41 -14.34 -9.29
C GLU A 178 17.17 -14.04 -10.77
N VAL A 179 15.92 -13.80 -11.15
CA VAL A 179 15.55 -13.45 -12.53
C VAL A 179 16.13 -12.10 -12.96
N PHE A 180 16.20 -11.15 -12.03
CA PHE A 180 16.85 -9.86 -12.25
C PHE A 180 18.36 -10.05 -12.46
N ASP A 181 19.02 -10.82 -11.60
CA ASP A 181 20.44 -11.12 -11.71
C ASP A 181 20.74 -11.80 -13.07
N GLU A 182 19.98 -12.84 -13.44
CA GLU A 182 20.10 -13.54 -14.74
C GLU A 182 19.93 -12.57 -15.91
N PHE A 183 18.95 -11.67 -15.84
CA PHE A 183 18.72 -10.67 -16.89
C PHE A 183 19.87 -9.68 -17.01
N MET A 184 20.40 -9.18 -15.90
CA MET A 184 21.53 -8.24 -15.88
C MET A 184 22.82 -8.89 -16.42
N GLU A 185 23.10 -10.12 -16.00
CA GLU A 185 24.30 -10.86 -16.42
C GLU A 185 24.22 -11.28 -17.91
N THR A 186 23.09 -11.86 -18.34
CA THR A 186 22.91 -12.34 -19.72
C THR A 186 23.09 -11.22 -20.74
N HIS A 187 22.66 -10.00 -20.38
CA HIS A 187 22.74 -8.86 -21.28
C HIS A 187 23.92 -7.93 -21.01
N ASN A 188 24.79 -8.26 -20.05
CA ASN A 188 25.95 -7.50 -19.62
C ASN A 188 25.62 -6.01 -19.38
N LEU A 189 24.56 -5.74 -18.57
CA LEU A 189 24.01 -4.40 -18.37
C LEU A 189 24.74 -3.58 -17.30
N ILE A 190 25.54 -4.18 -16.41
CA ILE A 190 26.22 -3.47 -15.33
C ILE A 190 27.10 -2.32 -15.82
N PRO A 191 27.97 -2.48 -16.84
CA PRO A 191 28.76 -1.35 -17.36
C PRO A 191 27.88 -0.25 -17.96
N PHE A 192 26.80 -0.62 -18.66
CA PHE A 192 25.88 0.33 -19.25
C PHE A 192 25.16 1.18 -18.19
N VAL A 193 24.67 0.58 -17.10
CA VAL A 193 23.96 1.33 -16.03
C VAL A 193 24.90 2.24 -15.22
N ALA A 194 26.20 1.91 -15.17
CA ALA A 194 27.20 2.76 -14.52
C ALA A 194 27.46 4.05 -15.33
N ASP A 195 27.51 3.95 -16.65
CA ASP A 195 27.88 5.05 -17.54
C ASP A 195 26.68 5.92 -17.96
N THR A 196 25.44 5.35 -17.95
CA THR A 196 24.25 6.04 -18.46
C THR A 196 23.57 6.88 -17.39
N SER A 197 23.30 8.16 -17.70
CA SER A 197 22.56 9.10 -16.84
C SER A 197 21.20 9.51 -17.40
N CYS A 198 20.78 9.01 -18.57
CA CYS A 198 19.51 9.32 -19.21
C CYS A 198 18.49 8.21 -18.94
N ASP A 199 17.40 8.52 -18.24
CA ASP A 199 16.38 7.56 -17.86
C ASP A 199 15.64 6.95 -19.06
N GLU A 200 15.41 7.72 -20.13
CA GLU A 200 14.79 7.26 -21.36
C GLU A 200 15.68 6.27 -22.11
N GLU A 201 16.99 6.49 -22.13
CA GLU A 201 17.97 5.58 -22.73
C GLU A 201 18.06 4.30 -21.91
N MET A 202 18.09 4.41 -20.56
CA MET A 202 18.04 3.29 -19.64
C MET A 202 16.81 2.43 -19.92
N LEU A 203 15.62 3.04 -19.92
CA LEU A 203 14.36 2.36 -20.18
C LEU A 203 14.34 1.65 -21.54
N SER A 204 14.71 2.37 -22.61
CA SER A 204 14.69 1.82 -23.98
C SER A 204 15.62 0.62 -24.15
N THR A 205 16.80 0.66 -23.52
CA THR A 205 17.78 -0.42 -23.54
C THR A 205 17.21 -1.65 -22.84
N PHE A 206 16.70 -1.52 -21.61
CA PHE A 206 16.12 -2.64 -20.87
C PHE A 206 14.91 -3.24 -21.59
N VAL A 207 13.99 -2.43 -22.09
CA VAL A 207 12.80 -2.90 -22.80
C VAL A 207 13.15 -3.62 -24.10
N SER A 208 14.25 -3.30 -24.76
CA SER A 208 14.71 -3.96 -25.98
C SER A 208 15.22 -5.40 -25.76
N LYS A 209 15.67 -5.74 -24.53
CA LYS A 209 16.24 -7.05 -24.22
C LYS A 209 15.15 -8.09 -23.93
N PRO A 210 15.30 -9.36 -24.33
CA PRO A 210 14.34 -10.41 -23.97
C PRO A 210 14.49 -10.81 -22.50
N LEU A 211 13.35 -11.18 -21.86
CA LEU A 211 13.35 -11.90 -20.59
C LEU A 211 13.71 -13.37 -20.80
N PRO A 212 14.18 -14.11 -19.77
CA PRO A 212 14.37 -15.55 -19.86
C PRO A 212 13.09 -16.26 -20.32
N GLU A 213 13.22 -17.21 -21.24
CA GLU A 213 12.07 -17.89 -21.87
C GLU A 213 11.19 -18.62 -20.84
N SER A 214 11.82 -19.25 -19.85
CA SER A 214 11.12 -19.92 -18.74
C SER A 214 10.19 -18.96 -17.98
N VAL A 215 10.64 -17.74 -17.70
CA VAL A 215 9.86 -16.69 -17.01
C VAL A 215 8.70 -16.23 -17.87
N VAL A 216 8.91 -16.07 -19.18
CA VAL A 216 7.84 -15.67 -20.13
C VAL A 216 6.76 -16.75 -20.19
N GLU A 217 7.13 -18.04 -20.19
CA GLU A 217 6.17 -19.15 -20.17
C GLU A 217 5.38 -19.20 -18.86
N ASP A 218 6.03 -18.96 -17.71
CA ASP A 218 5.34 -18.91 -16.42
C ASP A 218 4.36 -17.72 -16.35
N ILE A 219 4.77 -16.53 -16.83
CA ILE A 219 3.87 -15.36 -16.93
C ILE A 219 2.67 -15.70 -17.83
N LYS A 220 2.87 -16.39 -18.95
CA LYS A 220 1.80 -16.77 -19.87
C LYS A 220 0.74 -17.68 -19.22
N VAL A 221 1.17 -18.64 -18.41
CA VAL A 221 0.27 -19.51 -17.64
C VAL A 221 -0.46 -18.71 -16.55
N PHE A 222 0.23 -17.79 -15.87
CA PHE A 222 -0.43 -16.90 -14.92
C PHE A 222 -1.52 -16.05 -15.58
N LEU A 223 -1.27 -15.54 -16.78
CA LEU A 223 -2.26 -14.74 -17.53
C LEU A 223 -3.48 -15.54 -17.98
N ASP A 224 -3.40 -16.88 -18.07
CA ASP A 224 -4.57 -17.72 -18.40
C ASP A 224 -5.67 -17.65 -17.35
N ILE A 225 -5.33 -17.38 -16.12
CA ILE A 225 -6.27 -17.33 -14.99
C ILE A 225 -6.62 -15.91 -14.55
N CYS A 226 -5.85 -14.90 -15.01
CA CYS A 226 -6.14 -13.50 -14.69
C CYS A 226 -7.44 -13.03 -15.37
N LYS A 227 -8.30 -12.38 -14.60
CA LYS A 227 -9.58 -11.83 -15.07
C LYS A 227 -9.70 -10.32 -14.88
N THR A 228 -8.67 -9.71 -14.29
CA THR A 228 -8.65 -8.29 -13.94
C THR A 228 -7.36 -7.64 -14.44
N PRO A 229 -7.29 -6.32 -14.52
CA PRO A 229 -6.05 -5.60 -14.74
C PRO A 229 -4.97 -5.97 -13.72
N LEU A 230 -3.69 -5.76 -14.07
CA LEU A 230 -2.54 -6.09 -13.24
C LEU A 230 -1.75 -4.84 -12.83
N ALA A 231 -1.30 -4.82 -11.59
CA ALA A 231 -0.25 -3.92 -11.12
C ALA A 231 1.10 -4.65 -11.16
N ILE A 232 2.09 -4.07 -11.83
CA ILE A 232 3.45 -4.55 -11.91
C ILE A 232 4.28 -3.63 -11.01
N ARG A 233 4.63 -4.14 -9.82
CA ARG A 233 5.20 -3.34 -8.73
C ARG A 233 6.65 -3.75 -8.47
N SER A 234 7.49 -2.78 -8.18
CA SER A 234 8.82 -3.01 -7.65
C SER A 234 8.77 -3.69 -6.29
N SER A 235 9.75 -4.51 -6.00
CA SER A 235 10.02 -5.09 -4.69
C SER A 235 11.52 -5.24 -4.50
N SER A 236 12.19 -4.12 -4.23
CA SER A 236 13.63 -4.12 -3.94
C SER A 236 13.93 -4.83 -2.62
N VAL A 237 15.12 -5.38 -2.49
CA VAL A 237 15.58 -6.02 -1.24
C VAL A 237 15.70 -5.00 -0.11
N LEU A 238 16.08 -3.76 -0.44
CA LEU A 238 16.22 -2.65 0.51
C LEU A 238 14.91 -1.93 0.80
N GLU A 239 13.88 -2.11 -0.05
CA GLU A 239 12.56 -1.55 0.14
C GLU A 239 11.89 -2.17 1.39
N ASP A 240 11.22 -1.35 2.20
CA ASP A 240 10.64 -1.73 3.49
C ASP A 240 11.70 -2.24 4.52
N SER A 241 12.96 -1.81 4.38
CA SER A 241 13.98 -2.10 5.39
C SER A 241 13.67 -1.39 6.70
N HIS A 242 14.04 -2.01 7.86
CA HIS A 242 13.79 -1.43 9.19
C HIS A 242 14.59 -0.15 9.46
N TYR A 243 15.64 0.13 8.70
CA TYR A 243 16.55 1.24 8.99
C TYR A 243 16.41 2.43 8.04
N GLN A 244 16.14 2.18 6.78
CA GLN A 244 16.02 3.20 5.74
C GLN A 244 15.07 2.70 4.64
N PRO A 245 13.75 2.77 4.85
CA PRO A 245 12.79 2.30 3.86
C PRO A 245 12.78 3.20 2.61
N PHE A 246 12.80 2.55 1.45
CA PHE A 246 12.73 3.18 0.13
C PHE A 246 11.26 3.30 -0.31
N ALA A 247 10.60 4.41 -0.03
CA ALA A 247 9.20 4.59 -0.40
C ALA A 247 9.04 5.49 -1.64
N GLY A 248 8.31 5.01 -2.65
CA GLY A 248 7.94 5.79 -3.84
C GLY A 248 9.08 6.16 -4.79
N ILE A 249 10.19 5.42 -4.75
CA ILE A 249 11.37 5.68 -5.61
C ILE A 249 11.34 4.77 -6.84
N PHE A 250 10.88 3.54 -6.69
CA PHE A 250 10.82 2.57 -7.77
C PHE A 250 9.43 2.51 -8.39
N ALA A 251 9.38 2.26 -9.69
CA ALA A 251 8.19 2.37 -10.49
C ALA A 251 7.13 1.28 -10.22
N THR A 252 5.87 1.67 -10.37
CA THR A 252 4.70 0.80 -10.41
C THR A 252 3.89 1.06 -11.67
N TYR A 253 3.75 0.06 -12.54
CA TYR A 253 2.98 0.15 -13.78
C TYR A 253 1.67 -0.62 -13.66
N MET A 254 0.59 -0.02 -14.13
CA MET A 254 -0.72 -0.68 -14.18
C MET A 254 -1.03 -1.10 -15.61
N ILE A 255 -1.41 -2.37 -15.79
CA ILE A 255 -1.64 -2.98 -17.09
C ILE A 255 -3.14 -3.24 -17.25
N PRO A 256 -3.82 -2.65 -18.26
CA PRO A 256 -5.22 -2.92 -18.53
C PRO A 256 -5.43 -4.39 -18.96
N PHE A 257 -6.60 -4.93 -18.65
CA PHE A 257 -6.98 -6.25 -19.12
C PHE A 257 -7.18 -6.21 -20.65
N ALA A 258 -6.58 -7.17 -21.34
CA ALA A 258 -6.60 -7.25 -22.80
C ALA A 258 -6.56 -8.71 -23.27
N GLU A 259 -6.61 -8.90 -24.60
CA GLU A 259 -6.32 -10.21 -25.20
C GLU A 259 -4.94 -10.70 -24.71
N LYS A 260 -4.84 -12.00 -24.43
CA LYS A 260 -3.68 -12.65 -23.80
C LYS A 260 -2.33 -12.27 -24.41
N ARG A 261 -2.23 -12.29 -25.75
CA ARG A 261 -0.99 -11.96 -26.44
C ARG A 261 -0.53 -10.52 -26.17
N LYS A 262 -1.47 -9.59 -26.23
CA LYS A 262 -1.20 -8.16 -25.96
C LYS A 262 -0.90 -7.92 -24.49
N MET A 263 -1.62 -8.60 -23.59
CA MET A 263 -1.38 -8.53 -22.16
C MET A 263 0.01 -9.04 -21.80
N LEU A 264 0.43 -10.18 -22.37
CA LEU A 264 1.79 -10.72 -22.19
C LEU A 264 2.87 -9.73 -22.64
N GLU A 265 2.70 -9.10 -23.81
CA GLU A 265 3.62 -8.09 -24.30
C GLU A 265 3.74 -6.90 -23.36
N MET A 266 2.60 -6.37 -22.88
CA MET A 266 2.57 -5.24 -21.94
C MET A 266 3.21 -5.61 -20.59
N VAL A 267 2.90 -6.78 -20.03
CA VAL A 267 3.47 -7.26 -18.76
C VAL A 267 4.98 -7.45 -18.87
N CYS A 268 5.48 -8.09 -19.94
CA CYS A 268 6.92 -8.24 -20.14
C CYS A 268 7.64 -6.89 -20.30
N LYS A 269 7.02 -5.91 -20.97
CA LYS A 269 7.55 -4.55 -21.04
C LYS A 269 7.58 -3.88 -19.66
N ALA A 270 6.49 -4.00 -18.88
CA ALA A 270 6.41 -3.42 -17.55
C ALA A 270 7.42 -4.04 -16.58
N VAL A 271 7.62 -5.36 -16.59
CA VAL A 271 8.65 -6.04 -15.77
C VAL A 271 10.03 -5.46 -16.06
N LYS A 272 10.39 -5.31 -17.34
CA LYS A 272 11.66 -4.71 -17.75
C LYS A 272 11.76 -3.22 -17.40
N SER A 273 10.66 -2.49 -17.45
CA SER A 273 10.60 -1.10 -17.01
C SER A 273 10.82 -0.96 -15.49
N VAL A 274 10.28 -1.90 -14.70
CA VAL A 274 10.57 -1.97 -13.26
C VAL A 274 12.04 -2.27 -13.00
N PHE A 275 12.65 -3.20 -13.75
CA PHE A 275 14.09 -3.45 -13.66
C PHE A 275 14.92 -2.18 -13.98
N ALA A 276 14.55 -1.46 -15.04
CA ALA A 276 15.23 -0.22 -15.42
C ALA A 276 15.10 0.87 -14.34
N SER A 277 13.96 0.94 -13.64
CA SER A 277 13.71 1.98 -12.62
C SER A 277 14.66 1.90 -11.43
N ALA A 278 15.27 0.74 -11.15
CA ALA A 278 16.33 0.60 -10.16
C ALA A 278 17.54 1.51 -10.45
N PHE A 279 17.72 1.91 -11.69
CA PHE A 279 18.88 2.67 -12.18
C PHE A 279 18.52 4.07 -12.70
N PHE A 280 17.30 4.54 -12.51
CA PHE A 280 16.90 5.91 -12.81
C PHE A 280 17.62 6.91 -11.91
N GLN A 281 17.69 8.16 -12.34
CA GLN A 281 18.44 9.20 -11.63
C GLN A 281 17.98 9.37 -10.18
N ASP A 282 16.66 9.33 -9.92
CA ASP A 282 16.10 9.44 -8.59
C ASP A 282 16.53 8.27 -7.69
N SER A 283 16.54 7.04 -8.23
CA SER A 283 17.02 5.85 -7.53
C SER A 283 18.52 5.92 -7.22
N LYS A 284 19.33 6.33 -8.20
CA LYS A 284 20.78 6.55 -8.03
C LYS A 284 21.09 7.64 -7.00
N ALA A 285 20.35 8.75 -7.03
CA ALA A 285 20.53 9.84 -6.07
C ALA A 285 20.17 9.38 -4.63
N TYR A 286 19.12 8.59 -4.50
CA TYR A 286 18.74 8.02 -3.22
C TYR A 286 19.79 7.05 -2.66
N LEU A 287 20.28 6.11 -3.47
CA LEU A 287 21.33 5.17 -3.07
C LEU A 287 22.59 5.90 -2.58
N LYS A 288 22.99 6.97 -3.28
CA LYS A 288 24.12 7.82 -2.83
C LYS A 288 23.86 8.48 -1.47
N ALA A 289 22.62 8.93 -1.22
CA ALA A 289 22.25 9.56 0.06
C ALA A 289 22.21 8.57 1.23
N THR A 290 22.03 7.27 0.96
CA THR A 290 21.94 6.21 1.99
C THR A 290 23.21 5.38 2.16
N SER A 291 24.33 5.73 1.51
CA SER A 291 25.60 5.01 1.56
C SER A 291 25.55 3.55 1.08
N HIS A 292 24.51 3.18 0.34
CA HIS A 292 24.40 1.88 -0.32
C HIS A 292 25.01 1.91 -1.72
N THR A 293 25.54 0.76 -2.15
CA THR A 293 26.02 0.60 -3.53
C THR A 293 24.92 0.14 -4.45
N ILE A 294 25.00 0.49 -5.73
CA ILE A 294 24.04 0.10 -6.77
C ILE A 294 23.95 -1.44 -6.91
N GLU A 295 25.03 -2.14 -6.59
CA GLU A 295 25.13 -3.60 -6.70
C GLU A 295 24.46 -4.34 -5.53
N GLU A 296 24.21 -3.66 -4.41
CA GLU A 296 23.57 -4.25 -3.23
C GLU A 296 22.06 -4.35 -3.36
N ASP A 297 21.44 -3.50 -4.19
CA ASP A 297 20.00 -3.49 -4.37
C ASP A 297 19.56 -4.37 -5.54
N LYS A 298 18.93 -5.49 -5.21
CA LYS A 298 18.38 -6.44 -6.17
C LYS A 298 16.87 -6.28 -6.28
N MET A 299 16.36 -6.31 -7.51
CA MET A 299 14.97 -6.04 -7.80
C MET A 299 14.17 -7.32 -8.04
N ALA A 300 13.20 -7.61 -7.18
CA ALA A 300 12.10 -8.51 -7.48
C ALA A 300 10.91 -7.72 -8.06
N VAL A 301 10.03 -8.38 -8.79
CA VAL A 301 8.85 -7.74 -9.40
C VAL A 301 7.58 -8.48 -9.00
N ILE A 302 6.60 -7.74 -8.52
CA ILE A 302 5.30 -8.26 -8.14
C ILE A 302 4.31 -8.04 -9.28
N LEU A 303 3.69 -9.12 -9.74
CA LEU A 303 2.53 -9.12 -10.61
C LEU A 303 1.31 -9.36 -9.74
N GLN A 304 0.43 -8.38 -9.60
CA GLN A 304 -0.71 -8.44 -8.69
C GLN A 304 -2.00 -8.01 -9.38
N GLU A 305 -3.09 -8.77 -9.22
CA GLU A 305 -4.40 -8.36 -9.70
C GLU A 305 -4.85 -7.07 -8.99
N ILE A 306 -5.41 -6.12 -9.75
CA ILE A 306 -5.92 -4.86 -9.18
C ILE A 306 -7.32 -5.11 -8.63
N THR A 307 -7.52 -4.76 -7.36
CA THR A 307 -8.84 -4.74 -6.72
C THR A 307 -9.68 -3.61 -7.31
N GLY A 308 -10.92 -3.90 -7.66
CA GLY A 308 -11.82 -2.89 -8.20
C GLY A 308 -12.89 -3.47 -9.12
N LYS A 309 -13.52 -2.58 -9.85
CA LYS A 309 -14.53 -2.88 -10.87
C LYS A 309 -14.38 -1.94 -12.06
N GLN A 310 -14.85 -2.39 -13.20
CA GLN A 310 -14.95 -1.56 -14.40
C GLN A 310 -16.17 -0.64 -14.32
N TYR A 311 -15.94 0.64 -14.60
CA TYR A 311 -16.95 1.67 -14.75
C TYR A 311 -16.70 2.41 -16.07
N GLY A 312 -17.53 2.12 -17.08
CA GLY A 312 -17.28 2.62 -18.43
C GLY A 312 -15.95 2.13 -18.99
N ASP A 313 -15.06 3.06 -19.32
CA ASP A 313 -13.73 2.83 -19.88
C ASP A 313 -12.59 2.84 -18.84
N VAL A 314 -12.91 2.88 -17.55
CA VAL A 314 -11.95 2.92 -16.45
C VAL A 314 -12.19 1.82 -15.43
N TYR A 315 -11.11 1.46 -14.71
CA TYR A 315 -11.13 0.45 -13.64
C TYR A 315 -10.55 1.00 -12.35
N TYR A 316 -11.27 0.86 -11.23
CA TYR A 316 -10.81 1.34 -9.94
C TYR A 316 -11.59 0.72 -8.76
N PRO A 317 -11.02 0.71 -7.53
CA PRO A 317 -11.70 0.30 -6.31
C PRO A 317 -12.68 1.38 -5.80
N ASN A 318 -13.67 0.98 -5.00
CA ASN A 318 -14.58 1.93 -4.36
C ASN A 318 -13.89 2.73 -3.24
N VAL A 319 -12.95 2.11 -2.55
CA VAL A 319 -12.13 2.76 -1.52
C VAL A 319 -10.69 2.28 -1.67
N SER A 320 -9.75 3.20 -1.64
CA SER A 320 -8.34 2.93 -1.33
C SER A 320 -7.99 3.60 -0.03
N GLY A 321 -7.03 3.05 0.71
CA GLY A 321 -6.66 3.61 1.99
C GLY A 321 -5.24 3.27 2.43
N VAL A 322 -4.71 4.16 3.29
CA VAL A 322 -3.50 3.95 4.08
C VAL A 322 -3.88 4.13 5.54
N ALA A 323 -3.60 3.13 6.37
CA ALA A 323 -3.86 3.18 7.79
C ALA A 323 -2.58 2.93 8.58
N ARG A 324 -2.43 3.61 9.72
CA ARG A 324 -1.29 3.51 10.64
C ARG A 324 -1.76 3.15 12.03
N SER A 325 -0.99 2.33 12.73
CA SER A 325 -1.29 1.97 14.11
C SER A 325 -0.92 3.05 15.12
N ILE A 326 -0.24 4.11 14.67
CA ILE A 326 0.07 5.29 15.46
C ILE A 326 -0.47 6.56 14.77
N ASN A 327 -1.18 7.38 15.52
CA ASN A 327 -1.61 8.71 15.10
C ASN A 327 -0.64 9.74 15.65
N PHE A 328 0.22 10.30 14.81
CA PHE A 328 1.18 11.31 15.24
C PHE A 328 0.54 12.66 15.58
N TYR A 329 -0.66 12.93 15.09
CA TYR A 329 -1.36 14.19 15.25
C TYR A 329 -2.83 13.94 15.63
N PRO A 330 -3.10 13.48 16.86
CA PRO A 330 -4.47 13.24 17.32
C PRO A 330 -5.26 14.56 17.41
N ILE A 331 -6.55 14.51 17.08
CA ILE A 331 -7.45 15.65 17.06
C ILE A 331 -8.62 15.38 18.01
N GLY A 332 -8.91 16.34 18.87
CA GLY A 332 -10.03 16.23 19.82
C GLY A 332 -9.82 15.12 20.85
N GLU A 333 -10.67 14.10 20.82
CA GLU A 333 -10.62 12.96 21.74
C GLU A 333 -9.76 11.78 21.25
N GLU A 334 -9.15 11.90 20.07
CA GLU A 334 -8.29 10.84 19.52
C GLU A 334 -7.05 10.62 20.38
N LEU A 335 -6.60 9.37 20.50
CA LEU A 335 -5.35 9.00 21.16
C LEU A 335 -4.31 8.51 20.12
N PRO A 336 -3.01 8.73 20.37
CA PRO A 336 -1.95 8.29 19.45
C PRO A 336 -2.01 6.80 19.11
N GLU A 337 -2.30 5.93 20.08
CA GLU A 337 -2.36 4.48 19.94
C GLU A 337 -3.60 3.96 19.23
N GLU A 338 -4.60 4.79 18.98
CA GLU A 338 -5.82 4.41 18.26
C GLU A 338 -5.64 4.37 16.76
N GLY A 339 -4.51 4.89 16.29
CA GLY A 339 -4.17 4.92 14.87
C GLY A 339 -4.94 5.95 14.07
N ILE A 340 -4.59 6.00 12.78
CA ILE A 340 -5.15 6.95 11.82
C ILE A 340 -5.30 6.32 10.45
N THR A 341 -6.30 6.74 9.69
CA THR A 341 -6.56 6.26 8.34
C THR A 341 -6.86 7.40 7.39
N ASN A 342 -6.28 7.36 6.20
CA ASN A 342 -6.63 8.21 5.07
C ASN A 342 -7.27 7.35 3.99
N ILE A 343 -8.45 7.74 3.51
CA ILE A 343 -9.19 7.03 2.48
C ILE A 343 -9.56 7.94 1.31
N ALA A 344 -9.68 7.34 0.14
CA ALA A 344 -10.09 8.01 -1.09
C ALA A 344 -10.87 7.07 -2.00
N LEU A 345 -11.71 7.62 -2.88
CA LEU A 345 -12.29 6.94 -4.02
C LEU A 345 -11.21 6.78 -5.12
N GLY A 346 -11.22 5.65 -5.80
CA GLY A 346 -10.31 5.38 -6.91
C GLY A 346 -8.99 4.74 -6.49
N LEU A 347 -7.97 4.81 -7.34
CA LEU A 347 -6.64 4.26 -7.09
C LEU A 347 -5.94 5.01 -5.96
N GLY A 348 -5.15 4.28 -5.15
CA GLY A 348 -4.46 4.81 -3.97
C GLY A 348 -3.40 5.88 -4.25
N GLU A 349 -3.06 6.15 -5.50
CA GLU A 349 -2.10 7.18 -5.91
C GLU A 349 -2.43 8.57 -5.33
N ILE A 350 -3.71 8.91 -5.23
CA ILE A 350 -4.10 10.20 -4.65
C ILE A 350 -3.70 10.33 -3.17
N ILE A 351 -3.66 9.23 -2.43
CA ILE A 351 -3.27 9.22 -1.02
C ILE A 351 -1.76 9.38 -0.89
N VAL A 352 -1.00 8.50 -1.56
CA VAL A 352 0.47 8.50 -1.46
C VAL A 352 1.11 9.72 -2.13
N GLY A 353 0.43 10.31 -3.11
CA GLY A 353 0.83 11.55 -3.79
C GLY A 353 0.41 12.83 -3.06
N GLY A 354 -0.16 12.75 -1.86
CA GLY A 354 -0.53 13.92 -1.04
C GLY A 354 -1.72 14.71 -1.55
N GLY A 355 -2.63 14.09 -2.31
CA GLY A 355 -3.88 14.70 -2.77
C GLY A 355 -4.95 14.80 -1.69
N GLN A 356 -6.15 15.26 -2.07
CA GLN A 356 -7.29 15.35 -1.15
C GLN A 356 -7.80 13.96 -0.79
N THR A 357 -7.78 13.64 0.51
CA THR A 357 -8.24 12.38 1.11
C THR A 357 -9.08 12.66 2.32
N LEU A 358 -9.93 11.72 2.72
CA LEU A 358 -10.65 11.83 3.98
C LEU A 358 -9.84 11.17 5.09
N ARG A 359 -9.60 11.90 6.20
CA ARG A 359 -8.88 11.44 7.39
C ARG A 359 -9.84 11.06 8.49
N PHE A 360 -9.68 9.88 9.11
CA PHE A 360 -10.43 9.49 10.31
C PHE A 360 -9.63 8.55 11.21
N SER A 361 -9.90 8.57 12.52
CA SER A 361 -9.43 7.54 13.45
C SER A 361 -10.36 6.32 13.39
N PRO A 362 -9.83 5.08 13.25
CA PRO A 362 -10.66 3.87 13.32
C PRO A 362 -11.45 3.74 14.63
N ALA A 363 -10.95 4.32 15.74
CA ALA A 363 -11.66 4.36 17.02
C ALA A 363 -12.86 5.33 16.99
N HIS A 364 -12.74 6.42 16.22
CA HIS A 364 -13.73 7.48 16.15
C HIS A 364 -14.22 7.73 14.70
N PRO A 365 -14.76 6.73 13.97
CA PRO A 365 -15.03 6.85 12.53
C PRO A 365 -16.09 7.89 12.16
N LYS A 366 -16.89 8.33 13.13
CA LYS A 366 -17.94 9.35 12.91
C LYS A 366 -17.43 10.79 13.11
N GLN A 367 -16.25 10.95 13.71
CA GLN A 367 -15.64 12.27 13.99
C GLN A 367 -14.64 12.58 12.87
N VAL A 368 -15.11 13.22 11.81
CA VAL A 368 -14.29 13.60 10.65
C VAL A 368 -14.24 15.11 10.56
N LEU A 369 -13.06 15.69 10.81
CA LEU A 369 -12.87 17.14 10.84
C LEU A 369 -13.26 17.82 9.53
N GLN A 370 -12.92 17.22 8.39
CA GLN A 370 -13.23 17.73 7.06
C GLN A 370 -14.73 17.78 6.75
N LEU A 371 -15.55 17.12 7.57
CA LEU A 371 -17.01 17.10 7.46
C LEU A 371 -17.72 17.89 8.58
N SER A 372 -17.00 18.75 9.33
CA SER A 372 -17.51 19.49 10.46
C SER A 372 -18.59 20.50 10.05
N ASP A 373 -18.47 21.08 8.88
CA ASP A 373 -19.45 21.98 8.29
C ASP A 373 -19.48 21.84 6.75
N PRO A 374 -20.57 22.25 6.07
CA PRO A 374 -20.71 22.11 4.63
C PRO A 374 -19.65 22.85 3.81
N GLY A 375 -19.18 24.01 4.26
CA GLY A 375 -18.17 24.81 3.56
C GLY A 375 -16.82 24.11 3.56
N THR A 376 -16.39 23.60 4.71
CA THR A 376 -15.18 22.80 4.89
C THR A 376 -15.26 21.52 4.07
N ALA A 377 -16.41 20.81 4.11
CA ALA A 377 -16.59 19.59 3.32
C ALA A 377 -16.46 19.82 1.80
N LEU A 378 -17.04 20.89 1.27
CA LEU A 378 -16.92 21.23 -0.15
C LEU A 378 -15.49 21.56 -0.57
N ARG A 379 -14.71 22.18 0.33
CA ARG A 379 -13.34 22.58 0.05
C ARG A 379 -12.35 21.45 0.21
N ASP A 380 -12.48 20.66 1.30
CA ASP A 380 -11.43 19.75 1.78
C ASP A 380 -11.68 18.28 1.44
N THR A 381 -12.83 17.94 0.83
CA THR A 381 -13.08 16.59 0.34
C THR A 381 -12.63 16.42 -1.10
N GLN A 382 -12.52 15.17 -1.50
CA GLN A 382 -11.99 14.75 -2.80
C GLN A 382 -12.82 15.29 -3.98
N GLN A 383 -12.20 16.03 -4.89
CA GLN A 383 -12.81 16.58 -6.10
C GLN A 383 -12.50 15.73 -7.36
N HIS A 384 -11.41 14.98 -7.32
CA HIS A 384 -10.93 14.12 -8.40
C HIS A 384 -10.42 12.80 -7.84
N PHE A 385 -10.37 11.79 -8.67
CA PHE A 385 -9.73 10.51 -8.36
C PHE A 385 -9.00 9.96 -9.59
N PHE A 386 -8.18 8.93 -9.37
CA PHE A 386 -7.50 8.23 -10.45
C PHE A 386 -8.18 6.89 -10.72
N GLY A 387 -8.33 6.57 -12.00
CA GLY A 387 -8.76 5.28 -12.50
C GLY A 387 -7.80 4.78 -13.59
N LEU A 388 -7.67 3.47 -13.73
CA LEU A 388 -6.90 2.86 -14.81
C LEU A 388 -7.69 2.97 -16.12
N ASP A 389 -7.08 3.52 -17.16
CA ASP A 389 -7.60 3.48 -18.52
C ASP A 389 -7.60 2.04 -19.05
N LEU A 390 -8.74 1.53 -19.42
CA LEU A 390 -8.86 0.18 -19.94
C LEU A 390 -8.53 0.04 -21.43
N ASN A 391 -8.19 1.13 -22.10
CA ASN A 391 -7.70 1.06 -23.47
C ASN A 391 -6.29 0.46 -23.50
N PRO A 392 -6.07 -0.76 -24.06
CA PRO A 392 -4.74 -1.37 -24.11
C PRO A 392 -3.73 -0.62 -24.97
N ASP A 393 -4.19 0.25 -25.88
CA ASP A 393 -3.31 1.07 -26.74
C ASP A 393 -2.75 2.30 -26.01
N SER A 394 -3.32 2.66 -24.86
CA SER A 394 -2.80 3.76 -24.02
C SER A 394 -1.52 3.38 -23.29
N TYR A 395 -1.27 2.09 -23.04
CA TYR A 395 -0.06 1.63 -22.34
C TYR A 395 1.17 1.71 -23.25
N LYS A 396 2.18 2.44 -22.79
CA LYS A 396 3.53 2.50 -23.38
C LYS A 396 4.55 2.40 -22.26
N ALA A 397 5.70 1.75 -22.53
CA ALA A 397 6.82 1.81 -21.59
C ALA A 397 7.20 3.29 -21.40
N SER A 398 7.32 3.74 -20.16
CA SER A 398 7.54 5.14 -19.80
C SER A 398 8.37 5.21 -18.52
N THR A 399 9.14 6.26 -18.35
CA THR A 399 9.81 6.62 -17.10
C THR A 399 8.80 7.14 -16.05
N SER A 400 7.58 7.48 -16.50
CA SER A 400 6.49 7.96 -15.63
C SER A 400 5.49 6.84 -15.32
N GLU A 401 5.11 6.71 -14.06
CA GLU A 401 4.06 5.81 -13.58
C GLU A 401 2.63 6.27 -13.95
N ALA A 402 2.47 7.52 -14.36
CA ALA A 402 1.17 8.12 -14.70
C ALA A 402 0.63 7.65 -16.05
N VAL A 403 1.42 6.88 -16.80
CA VAL A 403 1.02 6.29 -18.07
C VAL A 403 -0.27 5.47 -17.87
N ASN A 404 -1.25 5.64 -18.73
CA ASN A 404 -2.56 4.99 -18.72
C ASN A 404 -3.42 5.13 -17.43
N LYS A 405 -3.14 6.12 -16.60
CA LYS A 405 -4.01 6.52 -15.49
C LYS A 405 -4.80 7.78 -15.89
N LYS A 406 -6.10 7.76 -15.67
CA LYS A 406 -6.99 8.90 -15.94
C LYS A 406 -7.34 9.62 -14.64
N LYS A 407 -7.14 10.95 -14.60
CA LYS A 407 -7.67 11.81 -13.55
C LYS A 407 -9.12 12.17 -13.89
N ILE A 408 -10.06 11.75 -13.06
CA ILE A 408 -11.50 11.86 -13.29
C ILE A 408 -12.10 12.79 -12.24
N SER A 409 -12.89 13.77 -12.64
CA SER A 409 -13.63 14.60 -11.69
C SER A 409 -14.84 13.83 -11.13
N ILE A 410 -15.22 14.11 -9.87
CA ILE A 410 -16.40 13.50 -9.25
C ILE A 410 -17.66 13.76 -10.09
N ARG A 411 -17.78 14.93 -10.68
CA ARG A 411 -18.88 15.28 -11.57
C ARG A 411 -18.97 14.38 -12.81
N ASN A 412 -17.83 14.06 -13.42
CA ASN A 412 -17.80 13.18 -14.60
C ASN A 412 -18.09 11.72 -14.26
N ALA A 413 -17.99 11.35 -12.98
CA ALA A 413 -18.26 10.01 -12.49
C ALA A 413 -19.69 9.84 -11.94
N GLU A 414 -20.58 10.82 -12.08
CA GLU A 414 -21.94 10.73 -11.53
C GLU A 414 -22.76 9.54 -12.09
N GLU A 415 -22.45 9.11 -13.30
CA GLU A 415 -23.06 7.91 -13.92
C GLU A 415 -22.47 6.58 -13.40
N HIS A 416 -21.32 6.64 -12.68
CA HIS A 416 -20.69 5.44 -12.15
C HIS A 416 -21.41 4.98 -10.87
N SER A 417 -21.82 3.71 -10.85
CA SER A 417 -22.46 3.11 -9.66
C SER A 417 -21.60 3.12 -8.40
N SER A 418 -20.30 3.35 -8.52
CA SER A 418 -19.37 3.45 -7.41
C SER A 418 -19.71 4.56 -6.42
N LEU A 419 -20.21 5.70 -6.90
CA LEU A 419 -20.52 6.87 -6.06
C LEU A 419 -21.59 6.59 -5.01
N LYS A 420 -22.54 5.68 -5.27
CA LYS A 420 -23.60 5.33 -4.31
C LYS A 420 -23.08 4.83 -2.96
N PHE A 421 -21.83 4.31 -2.92
CA PHE A 421 -21.22 3.80 -1.69
C PHE A 421 -20.50 4.85 -0.88
N VAL A 422 -20.03 5.93 -1.51
CA VAL A 422 -19.06 6.85 -0.90
C VAL A 422 -19.50 8.32 -0.94
N ALA A 423 -20.49 8.67 -1.77
CA ALA A 423 -20.93 10.04 -1.94
C ALA A 423 -22.15 10.39 -1.09
N SER A 424 -22.20 11.67 -0.72
CA SER A 424 -23.37 12.38 -0.22
C SER A 424 -23.73 13.51 -1.16
N THR A 425 -24.89 14.13 -0.96
CA THR A 425 -25.39 15.25 -1.78
C THR A 425 -25.39 16.53 -0.99
N TYR A 426 -24.73 17.57 -1.48
CA TYR A 426 -24.84 18.91 -0.96
C TYR A 426 -26.05 19.63 -1.54
N ASP A 427 -26.98 19.96 -0.67
CA ASP A 427 -28.18 20.75 -0.98
C ASP A 427 -27.83 22.25 -0.84
N LEU A 428 -27.70 22.92 -1.99
CA LEU A 428 -27.33 24.33 -2.06
C LEU A 428 -28.37 25.27 -1.40
N GLN A 429 -29.65 24.88 -1.51
CA GLN A 429 -30.74 25.75 -0.99
C GLN A 429 -30.75 25.77 0.53
N ASN A 430 -30.50 24.63 1.16
CA ASN A 430 -30.56 24.48 2.61
C ASN A 430 -29.18 24.55 3.27
N ASN A 431 -28.10 24.63 2.49
CA ASN A 431 -26.72 24.59 2.95
C ASN A 431 -26.43 23.38 3.87
N VAL A 432 -26.84 22.18 3.46
CA VAL A 432 -26.65 20.95 4.22
C VAL A 432 -26.15 19.82 3.33
N ILE A 433 -25.40 18.89 3.90
CA ILE A 433 -24.99 17.65 3.25
C ILE A 433 -25.97 16.56 3.67
N LYS A 434 -26.64 15.96 2.68
CA LYS A 434 -27.59 14.86 2.86
C LYS A 434 -26.93 13.55 2.47
N PRO A 435 -27.10 12.47 3.25
CA PRO A 435 -26.54 11.18 2.92
C PRO A 435 -27.06 10.63 1.58
N GLY A 436 -26.17 9.97 0.82
CA GLY A 436 -26.51 9.30 -0.43
C GLY A 436 -26.74 10.22 -1.61
N MET A 437 -27.26 9.65 -2.72
CA MET A 437 -27.38 10.30 -4.03
C MET A 437 -28.83 10.53 -4.47
N MET A 438 -29.80 10.32 -3.59
CA MET A 438 -31.24 10.41 -3.92
C MET A 438 -31.78 11.84 -4.02
N HIS A 439 -30.95 12.84 -3.72
CA HIS A 439 -31.32 14.26 -3.70
C HIS A 439 -30.66 15.01 -4.87
N ASP A 440 -31.30 16.08 -5.31
CA ASP A 440 -30.71 17.03 -6.23
C ASP A 440 -29.62 17.86 -5.53
N GLY A 441 -28.49 18.07 -6.19
CA GLY A 441 -27.37 18.84 -5.63
C GLY A 441 -26.01 18.34 -6.09
N PHE A 442 -24.94 18.91 -5.56
CA PHE A 442 -23.56 18.53 -5.89
C PHE A 442 -23.12 17.29 -5.10
N ARG A 443 -22.36 16.41 -5.74
CA ARG A 443 -21.81 15.21 -5.08
C ARG A 443 -20.57 15.58 -4.28
N VAL A 444 -20.52 15.10 -3.04
CA VAL A 444 -19.42 15.29 -2.09
C VAL A 444 -18.99 13.92 -1.59
N ILE A 445 -17.70 13.63 -1.59
CA ILE A 445 -17.15 12.34 -1.17
C ILE A 445 -16.98 12.36 0.36
N THR A 446 -17.94 11.80 1.07
CA THR A 446 -17.99 11.82 2.54
C THR A 446 -17.73 10.46 3.19
N PHE A 447 -17.90 9.37 2.45
CA PHE A 447 -17.86 7.99 2.98
C PHE A 447 -18.88 7.76 4.12
N ASP A 448 -19.90 8.59 4.27
CA ASP A 448 -20.89 8.50 5.36
C ASP A 448 -21.55 7.13 5.44
N ASN A 449 -21.85 6.51 4.29
CA ASN A 449 -22.44 5.17 4.27
C ASN A 449 -21.56 4.15 5.00
N ILE A 450 -20.25 4.27 4.90
CA ILE A 450 -19.27 3.38 5.54
C ILE A 450 -19.02 3.83 6.99
N LEU A 451 -18.68 5.11 7.20
CA LEU A 451 -18.18 5.58 8.49
C LEU A 451 -19.29 5.86 9.51
N LYS A 452 -20.43 6.43 9.08
CA LYS A 452 -21.56 6.75 9.96
C LYS A 452 -22.57 5.63 10.06
N TYR A 453 -22.91 5.00 8.92
CA TYR A 453 -23.97 3.99 8.83
C TYR A 453 -23.46 2.55 8.87
N ASN A 454 -22.14 2.35 8.88
CA ASN A 454 -21.46 1.05 8.97
C ASN A 454 -21.97 0.02 7.95
N THR A 455 -22.28 0.45 6.72
CA THR A 455 -22.72 -0.45 5.64
C THR A 455 -21.62 -1.42 5.22
N PHE A 456 -20.38 -1.11 5.56
CA PHE A 456 -19.20 -1.95 5.46
C PHE A 456 -18.35 -1.73 6.71
N PRO A 457 -17.91 -2.78 7.44
CA PRO A 457 -17.26 -2.65 8.74
C PRO A 457 -15.79 -2.21 8.64
N LEU A 458 -15.50 -1.15 7.86
CA LEU A 458 -14.13 -0.70 7.58
C LEU A 458 -13.36 -0.37 8.85
N ALA A 459 -13.96 0.39 9.75
CA ALA A 459 -13.30 0.82 10.99
C ALA A 459 -12.93 -0.37 11.88
N ASP A 460 -13.81 -1.36 12.00
CA ASP A 460 -13.56 -2.55 12.82
C ASP A 460 -12.50 -3.46 12.20
N ILE A 461 -12.51 -3.62 10.86
CA ILE A 461 -11.47 -4.34 10.12
C ILE A 461 -10.11 -3.68 10.38
N LEU A 462 -10.03 -2.35 10.27
CA LEU A 462 -8.78 -1.61 10.47
C LEU A 462 -8.27 -1.69 11.91
N LYS A 463 -9.15 -1.57 12.93
CA LYS A 463 -8.77 -1.77 14.33
C LYS A 463 -8.11 -3.13 14.54
N ASP A 464 -8.73 -4.20 14.05
CA ASP A 464 -8.19 -5.55 14.19
C ASP A 464 -6.84 -5.70 13.47
N LEU A 465 -6.77 -5.28 12.21
CA LEU A 465 -5.55 -5.44 11.40
C LEU A 465 -4.38 -4.61 11.96
N LEU A 466 -4.63 -3.37 12.39
CA LEU A 466 -3.59 -2.52 12.98
C LEU A 466 -3.09 -3.09 14.31
N LYS A 467 -4.01 -3.50 15.19
CA LYS A 467 -3.65 -4.07 16.49
C LYS A 467 -2.86 -5.38 16.34
N ILE A 468 -3.42 -6.35 15.62
CA ILE A 468 -2.78 -7.67 15.47
C ILE A 468 -1.48 -7.54 14.67
N GLY A 469 -1.46 -6.69 13.64
CA GLY A 469 -0.25 -6.44 12.83
C GLY A 469 0.88 -5.81 13.63
N GLN A 470 0.57 -4.85 14.49
CA GLN A 470 1.53 -4.23 15.41
C GLN A 470 2.08 -5.25 16.43
N GLU A 471 1.21 -6.09 17.00
CA GLU A 471 1.62 -7.16 17.92
C GLU A 471 2.55 -8.17 17.24
N GLU A 472 2.23 -8.61 16.02
CA GLU A 472 3.04 -9.58 15.25
C GLU A 472 4.38 -9.01 14.76
N MET A 473 4.43 -7.74 14.38
CA MET A 473 5.66 -7.07 13.93
C MET A 473 6.47 -6.47 15.08
N ASN A 474 5.90 -6.40 16.29
CA ASN A 474 6.47 -5.76 17.49
C ASN A 474 6.96 -4.32 17.23
N ASN A 475 6.27 -3.61 16.33
CA ASN A 475 6.52 -2.22 15.95
C ASN A 475 5.22 -1.58 15.50
N PRO A 476 5.06 -0.25 15.61
CA PRO A 476 4.01 0.45 14.90
C PRO A 476 4.06 0.10 13.41
N ILE A 477 2.89 -0.01 12.79
CA ILE A 477 2.77 -0.43 11.39
C ILE A 477 1.98 0.55 10.55
N GLU A 478 2.26 0.51 9.26
CA GLU A 478 1.44 1.09 8.22
C GLU A 478 0.93 -0.01 7.29
N ILE A 479 -0.34 0.09 6.89
CA ILE A 479 -0.96 -0.81 5.93
C ILE A 479 -1.55 -0.03 4.76
N GLU A 480 -1.43 -0.60 3.56
CA GLU A 480 -2.14 -0.14 2.37
C GLU A 480 -3.25 -1.14 2.03
N PHE A 481 -4.41 -0.63 1.64
CA PHE A 481 -5.56 -1.47 1.31
C PHE A 481 -6.43 -0.89 0.20
N ALA A 482 -7.24 -1.75 -0.40
CA ALA A 482 -8.31 -1.37 -1.32
C ALA A 482 -9.58 -2.15 -0.99
N VAL A 483 -10.75 -1.56 -1.27
CA VAL A 483 -12.05 -2.18 -0.99
C VAL A 483 -12.90 -2.18 -2.25
N LYS A 484 -13.49 -3.34 -2.55
CA LYS A 484 -14.49 -3.54 -3.59
C LYS A 484 -15.85 -3.76 -2.93
N LEU A 485 -16.73 -2.77 -3.03
CA LEU A 485 -18.09 -2.79 -2.48
C LEU A 485 -19.14 -3.15 -3.53
N ASP A 486 -18.87 -2.82 -4.79
CA ASP A 486 -19.77 -3.07 -5.92
C ASP A 486 -19.58 -4.50 -6.43
N VAL A 487 -20.23 -5.43 -5.77
CA VAL A 487 -20.24 -6.86 -6.06
C VAL A 487 -21.67 -7.30 -6.40
N GLU A 488 -21.84 -8.50 -6.96
CA GLU A 488 -23.14 -9.15 -7.16
C GLU A 488 -23.74 -9.53 -5.81
N GLU A 489 -25.08 -9.65 -5.72
CA GLU A 489 -25.79 -9.87 -4.45
C GLU A 489 -25.29 -11.08 -3.66
N ASP A 490 -24.89 -12.16 -4.35
CA ASP A 490 -24.42 -13.40 -3.74
C ASP A 490 -22.90 -13.42 -3.45
N GLN A 491 -22.17 -12.35 -3.80
CA GLN A 491 -20.72 -12.30 -3.62
C GLN A 491 -20.34 -11.48 -2.39
N PRO A 492 -19.36 -11.96 -1.60
CA PRO A 492 -18.83 -11.16 -0.49
C PRO A 492 -18.12 -9.91 -1.02
N ARG A 493 -18.24 -8.81 -0.28
CA ARG A 493 -17.43 -7.62 -0.50
C ARG A 493 -15.98 -7.92 -0.15
N GLU A 494 -15.05 -7.25 -0.79
CA GLU A 494 -13.64 -7.57 -0.67
C GLU A 494 -12.87 -6.42 0.00
N PHE A 495 -12.13 -6.76 1.06
CA PHE A 495 -11.06 -5.94 1.61
C PHE A 495 -9.73 -6.54 1.17
N SER A 496 -9.05 -5.88 0.28
CA SER A 496 -7.76 -6.29 -0.24
C SER A 496 -6.62 -5.64 0.53
N PHE A 497 -5.83 -6.44 1.19
CA PHE A 497 -4.64 -6.02 1.90
C PHE A 497 -3.47 -5.96 0.92
N LEU A 498 -2.93 -4.77 0.64
CA LEU A 498 -1.97 -4.53 -0.45
C LEU A 498 -0.52 -4.45 0.00
N GLN A 499 -0.27 -3.96 1.21
CA GLN A 499 1.07 -3.83 1.80
C GLN A 499 0.99 -3.68 3.31
N ILE A 500 2.01 -4.18 4.01
CA ILE A 500 2.29 -3.92 5.43
C ILE A 500 3.76 -3.60 5.58
N ARG A 501 4.07 -2.62 6.42
CA ARG A 501 5.44 -2.27 6.77
C ARG A 501 5.53 -1.73 8.18
N PRO A 502 6.65 -1.91 8.88
CA PRO A 502 6.90 -1.27 10.16
C PRO A 502 7.11 0.24 9.95
N ILE A 503 6.68 1.02 10.93
CA ILE A 503 7.03 2.44 11.04
C ILE A 503 8.27 2.52 11.92
N VAL A 504 9.31 3.19 11.44
CA VAL A 504 10.51 3.45 12.24
C VAL A 504 10.18 4.55 13.24
N ASP A 505 10.10 4.18 14.52
CA ASP A 505 9.87 5.12 15.61
C ASP A 505 11.20 5.44 16.31
N ASN A 506 11.62 6.70 16.26
CA ASN A 506 12.86 7.18 16.84
C ASN A 506 12.59 8.09 18.05
N TYR A 507 11.75 7.65 18.98
CA TYR A 507 11.48 8.41 20.20
C TYR A 507 12.66 8.33 21.18
N ASP A 508 13.51 9.35 21.19
CA ASP A 508 14.42 9.60 22.30
C ASP A 508 13.68 10.40 23.39
N SER A 509 13.60 9.84 24.60
CA SER A 509 12.75 10.35 25.68
C SER A 509 13.40 11.45 26.53
N SER A 510 14.60 11.91 26.18
CA SER A 510 15.41 12.76 27.05
C SER A 510 15.20 14.27 26.89
N THR A 511 14.56 14.72 25.79
CA THR A 511 14.45 16.16 25.48
C THR A 511 13.05 16.69 25.85
N ARG A 512 12.98 17.75 26.64
CA ARG A 512 11.72 18.45 27.02
C ARG A 512 11.76 19.91 26.62
N ILE A 513 10.63 20.39 26.08
CA ILE A 513 10.38 21.82 25.82
C ILE A 513 9.65 22.39 27.01
N ALA A 514 10.01 23.61 27.41
CA ALA A 514 9.31 24.33 28.47
C ALA A 514 7.80 24.48 28.15
N ASP A 515 6.97 24.45 29.18
CA ASP A 515 5.51 24.57 28.98
C ASP A 515 5.10 25.94 28.46
N GLU A 516 5.81 26.99 28.84
CA GLU A 516 5.65 28.36 28.33
C GLU A 516 6.86 28.70 27.43
N ILE A 517 6.55 29.03 26.16
CA ILE A 517 7.54 29.43 25.16
C ILE A 517 7.42 30.93 24.97
N ASN A 518 8.53 31.67 25.09
CA ASN A 518 8.58 33.09 24.81
C ASN A 518 8.70 33.31 23.28
N GLU A 519 7.63 33.78 22.65
CA GLU A 519 7.58 34.06 21.21
C GLU A 519 8.64 35.11 20.78
N GLU A 520 9.01 36.07 21.63
CA GLU A 520 10.02 37.07 21.31
C GLU A 520 11.41 36.46 21.08
N GLU A 521 11.70 35.29 21.67
CA GLU A 521 12.95 34.56 21.56
C GLU A 521 12.94 33.49 20.47
N THR A 522 11.80 33.29 19.80
CA THR A 522 11.62 32.22 18.82
C THR A 522 11.50 32.72 17.39
N ILE A 523 11.96 31.91 16.42
CA ILE A 523 11.67 32.09 14.98
C ILE A 523 10.40 31.32 14.62
N ILE A 524 10.33 30.05 15.06
CA ILE A 524 9.21 29.17 14.77
C ILE A 524 8.82 28.40 16.04
N CYS A 525 7.53 28.34 16.33
CA CYS A 525 6.95 27.47 17.33
C CYS A 525 5.81 26.66 16.67
N SER A 526 5.78 25.35 16.89
CA SER A 526 4.76 24.46 16.34
C SER A 526 4.13 23.60 17.43
N ASN A 527 2.81 23.39 17.32
CA ASN A 527 2.03 22.42 18.10
C ASN A 527 1.71 21.15 17.31
N ALA A 528 2.31 20.99 16.12
CA ALA A 528 2.18 19.82 15.25
C ALA A 528 3.57 19.45 14.71
N ALA A 529 4.34 18.69 15.49
CA ALA A 529 5.71 18.37 15.20
C ALA A 529 6.00 16.87 15.24
N LEU A 530 6.82 16.40 14.30
CA LEU A 530 7.35 15.04 14.21
C LEU A 530 8.86 15.08 14.33
N GLY A 531 9.42 14.13 15.03
CA GLY A 531 10.84 14.04 15.36
C GLY A 531 11.04 14.18 16.87
N ASN A 532 12.25 13.95 17.32
CA ASN A 532 12.63 14.11 18.73
C ASN A 532 14.07 14.49 18.85
N GLY A 533 14.36 15.28 19.87
CA GLY A 533 15.71 15.63 20.25
C GLY A 533 16.07 17.07 19.91
N ARG A 534 17.36 17.35 20.07
CA ARG A 534 17.98 18.63 19.75
C ARG A 534 18.72 18.49 18.43
N TYR A 535 18.50 19.41 17.50
CA TYR A 535 19.18 19.47 16.22
C TYR A 535 20.25 20.55 16.28
N GLU A 536 21.50 20.16 16.11
CA GLU A 536 22.66 21.04 16.28
C GLU A 536 23.35 21.35 14.95
N GLY A 537 24.14 22.43 14.92
CA GLY A 537 24.98 22.77 13.79
C GLY A 537 24.27 23.31 12.55
N ILE A 538 23.00 23.71 12.66
CA ILE A 538 22.24 24.29 11.54
C ILE A 538 22.30 25.81 11.61
N HIS A 539 22.92 26.42 10.60
CA HIS A 539 23.10 27.87 10.48
C HIS A 539 22.17 28.51 9.44
N ASP A 540 21.55 27.69 8.60
CA ASP A 540 20.93 28.16 7.37
C ASP A 540 19.41 27.91 7.39
N LEU A 541 18.63 28.93 7.03
CA LEU A 541 17.18 28.84 6.87
C LEU A 541 16.81 29.35 5.48
N VAL A 542 16.14 28.48 4.70
CA VAL A 542 15.61 28.80 3.38
C VAL A 542 14.09 28.83 3.47
N TYR A 543 13.48 29.90 3.05
CA TYR A 543 12.01 29.97 3.02
C TYR A 543 11.48 30.45 1.69
N VAL A 544 10.30 29.94 1.35
CA VAL A 544 9.50 30.40 0.20
C VAL A 544 8.80 31.68 0.59
N LYS A 545 8.96 32.73 -0.20
CA LYS A 545 8.26 33.98 0.00
C LYS A 545 6.74 33.77 -0.09
N PRO A 546 5.95 34.14 0.93
CA PRO A 546 4.50 33.91 0.92
C PRO A 546 3.79 34.45 -0.30
N GLU A 547 4.20 35.63 -0.76
CA GLU A 547 3.67 36.34 -1.95
C GLU A 547 3.99 35.62 -3.27
N ALA A 548 5.04 34.81 -3.32
CA ALA A 548 5.44 34.07 -4.51
C ALA A 548 4.64 32.76 -4.69
N PHE A 549 3.98 32.30 -3.64
CA PHE A 549 3.24 31.06 -3.68
C PHE A 549 1.92 31.22 -4.47
N SER A 550 1.80 30.45 -5.52
CA SER A 550 0.57 30.24 -6.29
C SER A 550 0.64 28.88 -6.97
N ASN A 551 -0.52 28.29 -7.29
CA ASN A 551 -0.61 27.01 -7.99
C ASN A 551 0.16 26.97 -9.33
N VAL A 552 0.35 28.12 -9.97
CA VAL A 552 1.12 28.23 -11.23
C VAL A 552 2.64 28.20 -10.98
N ASN A 553 3.07 28.63 -9.80
CA ASN A 553 4.49 28.79 -9.48
C ASN A 553 5.09 27.59 -8.75
N THR A 554 4.28 26.66 -8.21
CA THR A 554 4.77 25.56 -7.34
C THR A 554 5.89 24.73 -7.97
N ARG A 555 5.83 24.43 -9.27
CA ARG A 555 6.90 23.73 -9.99
C ARG A 555 8.18 24.55 -10.13
N LYS A 556 8.05 25.87 -10.29
CA LYS A 556 9.21 26.79 -10.38
C LYS A 556 9.88 26.89 -8.99
N ILE A 557 9.07 26.95 -7.93
CA ILE A 557 9.55 26.94 -6.56
C ILE A 557 10.29 25.62 -6.27
N ALA A 558 9.75 24.47 -6.65
CA ALA A 558 10.42 23.17 -6.51
C ALA A 558 11.80 23.16 -7.23
N SER A 559 11.86 23.71 -8.43
CA SER A 559 13.13 23.82 -9.18
C SER A 559 14.14 24.78 -8.50
N ALA A 560 13.66 25.89 -7.92
CA ALA A 560 14.53 26.83 -7.19
C ALA A 560 15.07 26.18 -5.90
N VAL A 561 14.23 25.48 -5.14
CA VAL A 561 14.65 24.72 -3.95
C VAL A 561 15.69 23.67 -4.29
N SER A 562 15.47 22.93 -5.40
CA SER A 562 16.42 21.92 -5.89
C SER A 562 17.82 22.48 -6.17
N LYS A 563 17.92 23.69 -6.69
CA LYS A 563 19.21 24.37 -6.94
C LYS A 563 19.93 24.69 -5.63
N ILE A 564 19.20 25.25 -4.66
CA ILE A 564 19.78 25.56 -3.35
C ILE A 564 20.20 24.27 -2.63
N ASN A 565 19.37 23.23 -2.66
CA ASN A 565 19.71 21.93 -2.04
C ASN A 565 21.00 21.34 -2.63
N LYS A 566 21.26 21.53 -3.94
CA LYS A 566 22.50 21.07 -4.57
C LYS A 566 23.74 21.79 -3.98
N GLU A 567 23.67 23.08 -3.71
CA GLU A 567 24.76 23.85 -3.07
C GLU A 567 25.04 23.31 -1.64
N PHE A 568 23.97 23.00 -0.87
CA PHE A 568 24.10 22.37 0.45
C PHE A 568 24.67 20.96 0.36
N SER A 569 24.33 20.20 -0.67
CA SER A 569 24.90 18.87 -0.91
C SER A 569 26.40 18.94 -1.24
N GLU A 570 26.83 19.90 -2.06
CA GLU A 570 28.22 20.12 -2.42
C GLU A 570 29.07 20.58 -1.21
N SER A 571 28.49 21.38 -0.30
CA SER A 571 29.13 21.82 0.95
C SER A 571 28.97 20.86 2.13
N ASN A 572 28.25 19.75 1.95
CA ASN A 572 27.90 18.78 3.01
C ASN A 572 27.32 19.46 4.26
N SER A 573 26.43 20.42 4.07
CA SER A 573 25.78 21.18 5.12
C SER A 573 24.26 20.99 5.11
N ASN A 574 23.61 21.25 6.25
CA ASN A 574 22.17 21.09 6.44
C ASN A 574 21.50 22.45 6.62
N TYR A 575 20.20 22.50 6.33
CA TYR A 575 19.42 23.73 6.43
C TYR A 575 17.99 23.45 6.93
N ILE A 576 17.28 24.52 7.34
CA ILE A 576 15.84 24.52 7.61
C ILE A 576 15.12 24.95 6.35
N LEU A 577 14.12 24.17 5.92
CA LEU A 577 13.27 24.50 4.77
C LEU A 577 11.87 24.88 5.25
N VAL A 578 11.44 26.09 4.94
CA VAL A 578 10.08 26.60 5.30
C VAL A 578 9.34 26.94 4.01
N GLY A 579 8.10 26.47 3.89
CA GLY A 579 7.29 26.83 2.73
C GLY A 579 5.79 26.75 2.98
N PRO A 580 5.00 27.50 2.20
CA PRO A 580 3.55 27.43 2.22
C PRO A 580 3.07 26.16 1.53
N GLY A 581 2.06 25.54 2.07
CA GLY A 581 1.52 24.30 1.53
C GLY A 581 2.31 23.05 1.93
N ARG A 582 1.91 21.93 1.37
CA ARG A 582 2.54 20.63 1.63
C ARG A 582 3.78 20.44 0.75
N TRP A 583 4.87 20.03 1.34
CA TRP A 583 6.03 19.58 0.56
C TRP A 583 5.79 18.18 0.00
N GLY A 584 6.23 17.97 -1.26
CA GLY A 584 6.05 16.69 -1.96
C GLY A 584 4.64 16.41 -2.47
N SER A 585 3.72 17.37 -2.40
CA SER A 585 2.38 17.22 -2.97
C SER A 585 2.40 17.28 -4.48
N SER A 586 1.83 16.28 -5.15
CA SER A 586 1.64 16.28 -6.60
C SER A 586 0.53 17.23 -7.06
N ASP A 587 -0.33 17.68 -6.14
CA ASP A 587 -1.39 18.65 -6.41
C ASP A 587 -0.90 20.08 -6.17
N PRO A 588 -0.81 20.93 -7.24
CA PRO A 588 -0.32 22.30 -7.13
C PRO A 588 -1.17 23.22 -6.23
N TRP A 589 -2.42 22.85 -5.95
CA TRP A 589 -3.30 23.58 -5.05
C TRP A 589 -3.00 23.28 -3.57
N LEU A 590 -2.40 22.13 -3.29
CA LEU A 590 -2.12 21.69 -1.93
C LEU A 590 -0.68 21.97 -1.49
N GLY A 591 0.26 22.15 -2.43
CA GLY A 591 1.65 22.38 -2.05
C GLY A 591 2.66 22.40 -3.19
N ILE A 592 3.92 22.17 -2.82
CA ILE A 592 5.09 22.26 -3.68
C ILE A 592 5.57 20.86 -4.06
N PRO A 593 5.59 20.48 -5.35
CA PRO A 593 5.86 19.13 -5.80
C PRO A 593 7.37 18.81 -5.85
N VAL A 594 8.04 18.84 -4.70
CA VAL A 594 9.43 18.39 -4.58
C VAL A 594 9.49 16.88 -4.43
N ILE A 595 10.53 16.27 -4.96
CA ILE A 595 10.92 14.88 -4.67
C ILE A 595 12.09 14.87 -3.67
N TRP A 596 12.28 13.75 -2.97
CA TRP A 596 13.25 13.66 -1.89
C TRP A 596 14.66 14.13 -2.25
N PRO A 597 15.27 13.74 -3.40
CA PRO A 597 16.60 14.22 -3.77
C PRO A 597 16.74 15.75 -3.89
N GLN A 598 15.64 16.45 -4.12
CA GLN A 598 15.63 17.92 -4.26
C GLN A 598 15.71 18.66 -2.92
N ILE A 599 15.53 17.95 -1.80
CA ILE A 599 15.50 18.53 -0.45
C ILE A 599 16.26 17.66 0.58
N ALA A 600 17.07 16.72 0.13
CA ALA A 600 17.73 15.72 0.99
C ALA A 600 18.61 16.32 2.09
N ASN A 601 19.11 17.56 1.91
CA ASN A 601 19.91 18.29 2.91
C ASN A 601 19.06 19.13 3.89
N ALA A 602 17.74 19.25 3.67
CA ALA A 602 16.85 19.88 4.63
C ALA A 602 16.71 18.97 5.86
N LYS A 603 17.23 19.40 7.00
CA LYS A 603 17.18 18.64 8.26
C LYS A 603 15.94 18.93 9.09
N ILE A 604 15.36 20.09 8.87
CA ILE A 604 14.05 20.50 9.41
C ILE A 604 13.20 20.99 8.25
N ILE A 605 11.98 20.48 8.17
CA ILE A 605 11.01 20.88 7.15
C ILE A 605 9.78 21.45 7.84
N VAL A 606 9.36 22.63 7.41
CA VAL A 606 8.20 23.34 7.96
C VAL A 606 7.18 23.59 6.88
N GLU A 607 5.97 23.13 7.11
CA GLU A 607 4.78 23.43 6.31
C GLU A 607 3.99 24.56 6.97
N ALA A 608 3.88 25.69 6.28
CA ALA A 608 3.22 26.87 6.82
C ALA A 608 1.87 27.13 6.12
N GLY A 609 0.81 27.31 6.88
CA GLY A 609 -0.48 27.79 6.39
C GLY A 609 -0.41 29.25 5.94
N LEU A 610 -1.22 29.62 4.95
CA LEU A 610 -1.43 31.00 4.51
C LEU A 610 -2.80 31.51 5.01
N ASN A 611 -3.01 32.81 5.00
CA ASN A 611 -4.21 33.48 5.54
C ASN A 611 -5.57 32.90 5.07
N ASN A 612 -5.58 32.20 3.92
CA ASN A 612 -6.80 31.62 3.34
C ASN A 612 -6.72 30.09 3.27
N TYR A 613 -5.66 29.47 3.81
CA TYR A 613 -5.38 28.07 3.57
C TYR A 613 -4.74 27.41 4.80
N ARG A 614 -5.53 26.60 5.49
CA ARG A 614 -5.04 25.76 6.56
C ARG A 614 -4.31 24.57 6.00
N ILE A 615 -3.21 24.17 6.62
CA ILE A 615 -2.49 22.96 6.31
C ILE A 615 -2.71 21.94 7.42
N ASP A 616 -3.09 20.73 7.00
CA ASP A 616 -3.04 19.55 7.85
C ASP A 616 -1.79 18.74 7.51
N PRO A 617 -1.12 18.12 8.52
CA PRO A 617 0.08 17.33 8.32
C PRO A 617 -0.07 16.26 7.25
N SER A 618 0.93 16.09 6.41
CA SER A 618 0.93 15.19 5.23
C SER A 618 1.05 13.70 5.57
N GLN A 619 0.41 13.22 6.64
CA GLN A 619 0.43 11.82 7.03
C GLN A 619 -0.11 10.91 5.91
N GLY A 620 0.50 9.73 5.73
CA GLY A 620 0.06 8.76 4.73
C GLY A 620 0.69 8.91 3.35
N THR A 621 1.54 9.92 3.12
CA THR A 621 2.25 10.14 1.87
C THR A 621 3.62 9.44 1.84
N HIS A 622 4.14 9.12 0.66
CA HIS A 622 5.52 8.67 0.50
C HIS A 622 6.52 9.72 1.03
N PHE A 623 6.20 11.00 0.84
CA PHE A 623 7.00 12.11 1.36
C PHE A 623 7.14 12.03 2.89
N PHE A 624 6.01 11.86 3.60
CA PHE A 624 6.01 11.75 5.05
C PHE A 624 6.77 10.51 5.55
N GLN A 625 6.72 9.40 4.81
CA GLN A 625 7.48 8.19 5.14
C GLN A 625 8.98 8.43 5.06
N ASN A 626 9.44 9.14 4.03
CA ASN A 626 10.85 9.50 3.90
C ASN A 626 11.31 10.40 5.05
N LEU A 627 10.48 11.36 5.50
CA LEU A 627 10.80 12.20 6.67
C LEU A 627 11.10 11.37 7.93
N THR A 628 10.24 10.40 8.23
CA THR A 628 10.42 9.52 9.40
C THR A 628 11.67 8.67 9.27
N SER A 629 11.95 8.17 8.06
CA SER A 629 13.09 7.29 7.80
C SER A 629 14.44 7.99 7.91
N PHE A 630 14.51 9.25 7.48
CA PHE A 630 15.76 10.05 7.52
C PHE A 630 15.94 10.88 8.78
N LYS A 631 15.05 10.70 9.76
CA LYS A 631 15.09 11.48 11.02
C LYS A 631 15.10 12.99 10.77
N VAL A 632 14.29 13.44 9.83
CA VAL A 632 14.08 14.85 9.54
C VAL A 632 13.03 15.39 10.48
N GLY A 633 13.32 16.51 11.14
CA GLY A 633 12.31 17.23 11.92
C GLY A 633 11.25 17.80 10.99
N TYR A 634 9.98 17.56 11.31
CA TYR A 634 8.87 18.04 10.48
C TYR A 634 7.85 18.77 11.33
N LEU A 635 7.53 19.99 10.94
CA LEU A 635 6.65 20.90 11.65
C LEU A 635 5.55 21.40 10.75
N THR A 636 4.35 21.51 11.30
CA THR A 636 3.22 22.19 10.63
C THR A 636 2.79 23.37 11.48
N ILE A 637 2.61 24.52 10.86
CA ILE A 637 2.17 25.75 11.54
C ILE A 637 1.07 26.46 10.76
N ASN A 638 0.08 27.00 11.46
CA ASN A 638 -0.99 27.83 10.90
C ASN A 638 -1.12 29.14 11.71
N PRO A 639 -0.14 30.06 11.64
CA PRO A 639 -0.03 31.20 12.53
C PRO A 639 -1.27 32.12 12.49
N PHE A 640 -1.90 32.28 11.32
CA PHE A 640 -3.10 33.10 11.14
C PHE A 640 -4.36 32.55 11.88
N MET A 641 -4.29 31.28 12.34
CA MET A 641 -5.34 30.64 13.15
C MET A 641 -4.95 30.52 14.64
N GLY A 642 -3.79 31.07 15.03
CA GLY A 642 -3.27 30.90 16.38
C GLY A 642 -2.72 29.50 16.67
N ASP A 643 -2.43 28.72 15.61
CA ASP A 643 -1.83 27.38 15.71
C ASP A 643 -0.36 27.45 15.25
N GLY A 644 0.52 27.66 16.23
CA GLY A 644 1.93 27.91 16.01
C GLY A 644 2.28 29.38 15.74
N PHE A 645 3.59 29.64 15.68
CA PHE A 645 4.15 30.98 15.51
C PHE A 645 5.26 30.95 14.46
N PHE A 646 5.39 32.05 13.68
CA PHE A 646 6.44 32.25 12.67
C PHE A 646 6.81 33.71 12.58
N ASP A 647 8.02 34.09 13.02
CA ASP A 647 8.56 35.44 12.94
C ASP A 647 9.19 35.73 11.56
N LEU A 648 8.32 35.96 10.58
CA LEU A 648 8.75 36.28 9.22
C LEU A 648 9.44 37.66 9.16
N ASP A 649 9.04 38.62 10.01
CA ASP A 649 9.62 39.97 10.05
C ASP A 649 11.07 39.90 10.54
N TYR A 650 11.39 39.07 11.51
CA TYR A 650 12.74 38.83 11.96
C TYR A 650 13.64 38.34 10.81
N LEU A 651 13.15 37.39 9.99
CA LEU A 651 13.90 36.86 8.85
C LEU A 651 14.01 37.86 7.72
N ASN A 652 12.98 38.65 7.44
CA ASN A 652 13.00 39.69 6.40
C ASN A 652 13.99 40.83 6.71
N ASN A 653 14.21 41.11 8.00
CA ASN A 653 15.15 42.14 8.45
C ASN A 653 16.63 41.69 8.48
N ARG A 654 16.89 40.39 8.25
CA ARG A 654 18.25 39.83 8.14
C ARG A 654 18.78 39.97 6.72
N GLU A 655 20.11 40.07 6.56
CA GLU A 655 20.75 40.04 5.26
C GLU A 655 20.62 38.64 4.63
N ALA A 656 20.18 38.60 3.38
CA ALA A 656 20.04 37.35 2.65
C ALA A 656 21.37 36.95 1.99
N VAL A 657 21.77 35.71 2.14
CA VAL A 657 22.89 35.10 1.41
C VAL A 657 22.50 34.89 -0.07
N TYR A 658 21.24 34.48 -0.30
CA TYR A 658 20.64 34.34 -1.62
C TYR A 658 19.18 34.77 -1.57
N GLU A 659 18.73 35.45 -2.61
CA GLU A 659 17.34 35.82 -2.80
C GLU A 659 17.00 35.88 -4.28
N ASP A 660 15.87 35.28 -4.65
CA ASP A 660 15.27 35.37 -5.97
C ASP A 660 13.78 35.72 -5.90
N GLY A 661 13.07 35.57 -7.01
CA GLY A 661 11.62 35.82 -7.07
C GLY A 661 10.76 34.84 -6.22
N PHE A 662 11.32 33.74 -5.73
CA PHE A 662 10.59 32.68 -5.03
C PHE A 662 11.11 32.39 -3.63
N LEU A 663 12.42 32.41 -3.44
CA LEU A 663 13.10 31.96 -2.24
C LEU A 663 13.93 33.08 -1.62
N ARG A 664 14.09 32.99 -0.30
CA ARG A 664 15.06 33.77 0.46
C ARG A 664 15.84 32.82 1.38
N HIS A 665 17.16 32.93 1.36
CA HIS A 665 18.09 32.19 2.18
C HIS A 665 18.79 33.13 3.16
N VAL A 666 18.61 32.86 4.45
CA VAL A 666 19.24 33.58 5.55
C VAL A 666 20.24 32.65 6.26
N ARG A 667 21.44 33.17 6.51
CA ARG A 667 22.47 32.47 7.27
C ARG A 667 22.74 33.18 8.57
N PHE A 668 22.89 32.44 9.64
CA PHE A 668 23.15 32.90 10.99
C PHE A 668 24.62 32.67 11.37
N ASP A 669 25.21 33.60 12.13
CA ASP A 669 26.62 33.49 12.57
C ASP A 669 26.81 32.33 13.55
N LYS A 670 25.82 32.10 14.43
CA LYS A 670 25.78 30.94 15.35
C LYS A 670 24.70 29.94 14.89
N PRO A 671 24.92 28.62 15.19
CA PRO A 671 23.89 27.64 14.90
C PRO A 671 22.61 27.94 15.66
N LEU A 672 21.46 27.67 15.02
CA LEU A 672 20.17 27.83 15.66
C LEU A 672 19.94 26.68 16.64
N GLU A 673 19.35 27.02 17.78
CA GLU A 673 18.87 26.04 18.74
C GLU A 673 17.50 25.54 18.31
N ILE A 674 17.42 24.23 18.04
CA ILE A 674 16.19 23.59 17.54
C ILE A 674 15.87 22.41 18.44
N ILE A 675 14.69 22.43 19.05
CA ILE A 675 14.19 21.37 19.93
C ILE A 675 12.87 20.84 19.42
N ILE A 676 12.77 19.51 19.27
CA ILE A 676 11.52 18.85 18.89
C ILE A 676 11.16 17.79 19.94
N GLU A 677 9.94 17.87 20.46
CA GLU A 677 9.34 16.91 21.40
C GLU A 677 8.09 16.29 20.75
N GLY A 678 8.29 15.33 19.87
CA GLY A 678 7.21 14.75 19.06
C GLY A 678 6.11 14.06 19.90
N LYS A 679 6.42 13.52 21.09
CA LYS A 679 5.43 12.95 22.01
C LYS A 679 4.38 13.97 22.47
N ARG A 680 4.77 15.24 22.53
CA ARG A 680 3.89 16.35 22.90
C ARG A 680 3.47 17.18 21.71
N ASN A 681 3.85 16.77 20.50
CA ASN A 681 3.62 17.48 19.23
C ASN A 681 4.20 18.92 19.23
N LYS A 682 5.22 19.20 20.06
CA LYS A 682 5.81 20.54 20.19
C LYS A 682 7.17 20.61 19.52
N ALA A 683 7.44 21.74 18.88
CA ALA A 683 8.77 22.09 18.38
C ALA A 683 9.02 23.58 18.50
N VAL A 684 10.29 23.93 18.72
CA VAL A 684 10.75 25.32 18.82
C VAL A 684 12.05 25.49 18.08
N ILE A 685 12.13 26.55 17.28
CA ILE A 685 13.36 27.05 16.64
C ILE A 685 13.61 28.42 17.24
N TYR A 686 14.66 28.56 18.04
CA TYR A 686 15.00 29.80 18.72
C TYR A 686 15.79 30.75 17.81
N LYS A 687 15.71 32.05 18.12
CA LYS A 687 16.54 33.08 17.50
C LYS A 687 18.01 32.89 17.86
N GLU A 688 18.90 33.36 17.01
CA GLU A 688 20.32 33.32 17.23
C GLU A 688 20.75 33.94 18.58
N GLY A 689 21.57 33.23 19.31
CA GLY A 689 22.10 33.71 20.62
C GLY A 689 21.21 33.37 21.81
N TYR A 690 20.16 32.55 21.60
CA TYR A 690 19.44 31.98 22.72
C TYR A 690 20.43 31.25 23.65
N PRO A 691 20.43 31.51 24.95
CA PRO A 691 21.46 30.96 25.84
C PRO A 691 21.39 29.45 25.87
N GLU A 692 22.54 28.81 25.63
CA GLU A 692 22.75 27.39 25.85
C GLU A 692 22.19 26.97 27.20
N ALA A 693 21.34 25.99 27.22
CA ALA A 693 20.39 25.64 28.24
C ALA A 693 20.89 25.72 29.70
N LYS A 694 20.00 26.18 30.54
CA LYS A 694 19.87 25.82 31.97
C LYS A 694 19.60 24.29 32.17
N SER A 695 19.81 23.41 31.18
CA SER A 695 19.47 22.00 31.29
C SER A 695 20.47 21.16 32.07
N ASP A 696 21.73 21.61 32.20
CA ASP A 696 22.73 20.89 33.00
C ASP A 696 22.60 21.09 34.49
N SER A 697 21.90 22.11 34.94
CA SER A 697 21.69 22.36 36.38
C SER A 697 20.63 21.46 37.03
N LEU A 698 19.72 20.90 36.26
CA LEU A 698 18.65 19.99 36.77
C LEU A 698 19.10 18.53 36.83
N LEU A 699 20.02 18.11 35.96
CA LEU A 699 20.61 16.77 36.02
C LEU A 699 21.63 16.62 37.16
N ASN A 700 22.35 17.69 37.51
CA ASN A 700 23.25 17.70 38.65
C ASN A 700 22.55 17.88 40.01
N ALA A 701 21.36 18.51 40.06
CA ALA A 701 20.60 18.65 41.31
C ALA A 701 19.94 17.34 41.76
N SER A 702 19.67 16.39 40.84
CA SER A 702 19.02 15.11 41.19
C SER A 702 20.00 13.99 41.63
N LEU A 703 21.30 14.19 41.49
CA LEU A 703 22.31 13.23 41.92
C LEU A 703 22.84 13.49 43.35
N ASP A 704 22.67 14.71 43.85
CA ASP A 704 23.13 15.07 45.21
C ASP A 704 22.07 14.79 46.31
N GLU A 705 20.85 14.40 45.98
CA GLU A 705 19.74 14.10 46.92
C GLU A 705 19.48 12.60 47.15
N LEU A 706 20.37 11.69 46.73
CA LEU A 706 20.24 10.29 47.14
C LEU A 706 20.83 10.09 48.55
N PRO A 707 20.05 9.63 49.56
CA PRO A 707 20.58 9.34 50.86
C PRO A 707 21.57 8.18 50.76
N PRO A 708 22.66 8.20 51.57
CA PRO A 708 23.66 7.13 51.56
C PRO A 708 23.01 5.81 51.95
N GLU A 709 23.14 4.81 51.09
CA GLU A 709 22.70 3.44 51.39
C GLU A 709 23.40 2.95 52.65
N GLY A 710 22.60 2.84 53.74
CA GLY A 710 22.95 2.13 54.94
C GLY A 710 22.81 0.60 54.69
N PHE A 711 23.93 -0.08 54.80
CA PHE A 711 24.01 -1.53 54.95
C PHE A 711 23.04 -2.07 56.02
N MET A 712 22.14 -2.98 55.68
CA MET A 712 21.98 -4.29 56.32
C MET A 712 21.17 -5.22 55.44
#